data_055463a39e5d4775acd33ca0f119203a
#
_entry.id   055463a39e5d4775acd33ca0f119203a
#
_cell.length_a   1.000
_cell.length_b   1.000
_cell.length_c   1.000
_cell.angle_alpha   90.00
_cell.angle_beta   90.00
_cell.angle_gamma   90.00
#
_symmetry.space_group_name_H-M   'P 1'
#
loop_
_entity.id
_entity.type
_entity.pdbx_description
1 polymer ?
#
loop_
_entity_poly.entity_id
_entity_poly.type
_entity_poly.pdbx_seq_one_letter_code
_entity_poly.pdbx_strand_id
1 'polypeptide(L)'
;MSDPLSPAERYICIHGHFYQPPRENPWLEVVETEDSASPYHDWNERITAECYAPNGASRIVNGENQIIRIMNNYSRISFNFGPTLLSWLEENAPRTYRMIREADRQSMLRYDGHGSAMAQVYNHVIMPLANTRDRITQIRWGIADFKHRFGRAPEGMWLAETAVDTETLQLLAENGILFTVLAPHQCARVREVADTTLQPTLPPLEVPEERWIETPDASVNSNHPYLVPLKDGHSITVFFYNGPISRAIAFEAMLNNGETFAWRLARGLDPTNPEPQMVHVATDGESYGHHHRHGEMALSYALKYIEDKKLAKLANYGLFRAQFPPKWEAQINEDTSWSCFHGVERWRSDCGCNGGRQGWNQRWRAPLREALDWLRDTVTPLSETATQGLLKDVWEARNAYISVVLAAKSADAAGAIERFFGAHEARPLSAAERSLVLKLMEMQRHAQLMYTSCGWFFDDISGIETVQIMAYAARALRLAAEIFGLNCAQLEWQFMERLRQAKCNSPQWKDGGEVYRKLVKPQEVNLEQVGAHYAISSVFGSYPEDATLFCYNVRRLDYQNVKSGRARLAIGRCRITSNLTEETEEVSFAALHFGDHNVTAAVERSTPQDLAAFEDLKQKCGAAVTQANLPEVVRLIDSFFGGSPYSLASLFKDDQRRILRVILNATLSEVEESLVKIYEEHASLLHFLNASGLPKPPALTMAAGFAINAGLRRALEDEPIDLSRVRSLISLAKSDG
;
A
#
# COMPACT_ATOMS: atom_id res chain seq x y z
N MET A 1 -31.10 -29.05 41.40
CA MET A 1 -31.61 -28.12 40.38
C MET A 1 -30.58 -27.03 40.28
N SER A 2 -29.71 -27.12 39.29
CA SER A 2 -28.68 -26.09 38.97
C SER A 2 -29.41 -24.86 38.47
N ASP A 3 -29.03 -23.69 38.98
CA ASP A 3 -29.53 -22.38 38.56
C ASP A 3 -29.47 -22.24 37.01
N PRO A 4 -30.50 -21.69 36.38
CA PRO A 4 -30.40 -21.44 34.94
C PRO A 4 -29.26 -20.45 34.71
N LEU A 5 -28.29 -20.88 33.88
CA LEU A 5 -27.07 -20.18 33.57
C LEU A 5 -27.32 -18.69 33.34
N SER A 6 -26.53 -17.91 34.05
CA SER A 6 -26.51 -16.46 33.91
C SER A 6 -26.30 -16.10 32.43
N PRO A 7 -27.07 -15.12 31.87
CA PRO A 7 -26.82 -14.57 30.52
C PRO A 7 -25.42 -13.98 30.35
N ALA A 8 -24.58 -14.07 31.37
CA ALA A 8 -23.27 -13.45 31.50
C ALA A 8 -22.16 -14.06 30.57
N GLU A 9 -22.37 -15.28 30.07
CA GLU A 9 -21.33 -16.06 29.34
C GLU A 9 -21.56 -16.12 27.83
N ARG A 10 -22.21 -15.11 27.25
CA ARG A 10 -22.49 -14.97 25.83
C ARG A 10 -21.73 -13.81 25.26
N TYR A 11 -20.90 -14.06 24.24
CA TYR A 11 -19.99 -13.08 23.67
C TYR A 11 -20.20 -12.93 22.16
N ILE A 12 -19.89 -11.73 21.66
CA ILE A 12 -19.84 -11.43 20.22
C ILE A 12 -18.50 -10.76 19.92
N CYS A 13 -17.80 -11.27 18.90
CA CYS A 13 -16.59 -10.69 18.35
C CYS A 13 -16.77 -10.44 16.85
N ILE A 14 -16.52 -9.23 16.39
CA ILE A 14 -16.48 -8.89 14.96
C ILE A 14 -15.03 -8.65 14.60
N HIS A 15 -14.51 -9.31 13.56
CA HIS A 15 -13.17 -9.10 13.06
C HIS A 15 -13.22 -8.48 11.68
N GLY A 16 -12.47 -7.40 11.50
CA GLY A 16 -12.22 -6.75 10.21
C GLY A 16 -10.75 -6.94 9.77
N HIS A 17 -10.55 -7.55 8.62
CA HIS A 17 -9.27 -7.61 7.94
C HIS A 17 -9.13 -6.39 7.03
N PHE A 18 -8.43 -5.33 7.48
CA PHE A 18 -8.21 -4.10 6.73
C PHE A 18 -6.90 -4.18 5.97
N TYR A 19 -7.00 -4.22 4.65
CA TYR A 19 -5.82 -4.46 3.84
C TYR A 19 -5.91 -3.75 2.50
N GLN A 20 -4.82 -3.10 2.11
CA GLN A 20 -4.53 -2.71 0.74
C GLN A 20 -3.18 -3.30 0.34
N PRO A 21 -3.03 -3.78 -0.91
CA PRO A 21 -1.74 -4.22 -1.41
C PRO A 21 -0.74 -3.07 -1.39
N PRO A 22 0.56 -3.37 -1.26
CA PRO A 22 1.60 -2.37 -1.42
C PRO A 22 1.53 -1.79 -2.85
N ARG A 23 1.69 -0.47 -2.97
CA ARG A 23 1.49 0.30 -4.20
C ARG A 23 2.68 1.22 -4.52
N GLU A 24 3.69 1.22 -3.66
CA GLU A 24 4.86 2.06 -3.80
C GLU A 24 5.65 1.68 -5.05
N ASN A 25 6.07 2.68 -5.83
CA ASN A 25 7.07 2.49 -6.86
C ASN A 25 8.37 1.97 -6.21
N PRO A 26 8.91 0.80 -6.64
CA PRO A 26 10.04 0.14 -5.96
C PRO A 26 11.37 0.91 -6.00
N TRP A 27 11.46 1.96 -6.78
CA TRP A 27 12.65 2.81 -6.90
C TRP A 27 12.50 4.13 -6.17
N LEU A 28 11.27 4.60 -5.96
CA LEU A 28 10.96 5.88 -5.34
C LEU A 28 10.48 5.76 -3.89
N GLU A 29 9.99 4.57 -3.49
CA GLU A 29 9.40 4.27 -2.17
C GLU A 29 8.20 5.18 -1.82
N VAL A 30 7.47 5.61 -2.84
CA VAL A 30 6.22 6.38 -2.71
C VAL A 30 5.14 5.81 -3.61
N VAL A 31 3.89 6.01 -3.23
CA VAL A 31 2.74 5.71 -4.08
C VAL A 31 2.55 6.88 -5.05
N GLU A 32 2.69 6.62 -6.35
CA GLU A 32 2.42 7.60 -7.39
C GLU A 32 0.92 7.68 -7.70
N THR A 33 0.47 8.77 -8.30
CA THR A 33 -0.95 8.94 -8.67
C THR A 33 -1.48 7.77 -9.49
N GLU A 34 -2.62 7.21 -9.07
CA GLU A 34 -3.34 6.13 -9.75
C GLU A 34 -4.63 6.65 -10.40
N ASP A 35 -4.68 6.69 -11.74
CA ASP A 35 -5.82 7.25 -12.49
C ASP A 35 -7.15 6.55 -12.19
N SER A 36 -7.10 5.24 -11.88
CA SER A 36 -8.27 4.45 -11.53
C SER A 36 -8.88 4.81 -10.17
N ALA A 37 -8.15 5.53 -9.31
CA ALA A 37 -8.63 5.99 -8.01
C ALA A 37 -9.32 7.37 -8.08
N SER A 38 -9.29 8.05 -9.24
CA SER A 38 -9.85 9.40 -9.40
C SER A 38 -11.25 9.56 -8.74
N PRO A 39 -11.55 10.68 -8.04
CA PRO A 39 -10.77 11.93 -7.95
C PRO A 39 -9.65 11.93 -6.89
N TYR A 40 -9.41 10.81 -6.21
CA TYR A 40 -8.36 10.67 -5.22
C TYR A 40 -7.00 10.46 -5.88
N HIS A 41 -5.93 10.75 -5.15
CA HIS A 41 -4.56 10.56 -5.63
C HIS A 41 -4.26 9.08 -5.93
N ASP A 42 -4.62 8.20 -4.99
CA ASP A 42 -4.39 6.76 -5.07
C ASP A 42 -5.49 5.97 -4.34
N TRP A 43 -5.47 4.64 -4.47
CA TRP A 43 -6.45 3.78 -3.82
C TRP A 43 -6.35 3.79 -2.29
N ASN A 44 -5.17 4.02 -1.71
CA ASN A 44 -5.04 4.12 -0.25
C ASN A 44 -5.77 5.37 0.27
N GLU A 45 -5.65 6.50 -0.43
CA GLU A 45 -6.39 7.72 -0.08
C GLU A 45 -7.90 7.51 -0.20
N ARG A 46 -8.34 6.92 -1.31
CA ARG A 46 -9.75 6.66 -1.56
C ARG A 46 -10.37 5.77 -0.49
N ILE A 47 -9.77 4.62 -0.21
CA ILE A 47 -10.30 3.69 0.78
C ILE A 47 -10.20 4.27 2.20
N THR A 48 -9.17 5.07 2.47
CA THR A 48 -9.08 5.81 3.74
C THR A 48 -10.27 6.76 3.92
N ALA A 49 -10.63 7.52 2.89
CA ALA A 49 -11.77 8.43 2.95
C ALA A 49 -13.13 7.71 3.04
N GLU A 50 -13.28 6.57 2.36
CA GLU A 50 -14.53 5.82 2.28
C GLU A 50 -14.73 4.85 3.47
N CYS A 51 -13.65 4.34 4.09
CA CYS A 51 -13.69 3.27 5.09
C CYS A 51 -12.87 3.56 6.35
N TYR A 52 -11.54 3.75 6.23
CA TYR A 52 -10.68 3.72 7.42
C TYR A 52 -10.89 4.92 8.36
N ALA A 53 -10.95 6.12 7.83
CA ALA A 53 -11.21 7.32 8.63
C ALA A 53 -12.63 7.34 9.22
N PRO A 54 -13.69 7.00 8.47
CA PRO A 54 -15.05 6.88 9.01
C PRO A 54 -15.18 5.88 10.15
N ASN A 55 -14.53 4.71 10.10
CA ASN A 55 -14.54 3.73 11.20
C ASN A 55 -13.87 4.27 12.47
N GLY A 56 -12.83 5.11 12.33
CA GLY A 56 -12.17 5.77 13.48
C GLY A 56 -13.06 6.79 14.19
N ALA A 57 -14.11 7.32 13.54
CA ALA A 57 -15.03 8.32 14.07
C ALA A 57 -16.44 8.14 13.52
N SER A 58 -16.99 6.93 13.63
CA SER A 58 -18.29 6.56 13.10
C SER A 58 -19.43 7.26 13.86
N ARG A 59 -20.42 7.69 13.12
CA ARG A 59 -21.56 8.45 13.64
C ARG A 59 -22.76 7.55 13.84
N ILE A 60 -23.38 7.64 15.03
CA ILE A 60 -24.70 7.07 15.30
C ILE A 60 -25.69 8.24 15.24
N VAL A 61 -26.71 8.11 14.41
CA VAL A 61 -27.74 9.14 14.22
C VAL A 61 -29.10 8.66 14.76
N ASN A 62 -29.95 9.61 15.15
CA ASN A 62 -31.35 9.34 15.49
C ASN A 62 -32.24 9.40 14.23
N GLY A 63 -33.56 9.19 14.42
CA GLY A 63 -34.53 9.23 13.32
C GLY A 63 -34.66 10.59 12.63
N GLU A 64 -34.10 11.65 13.19
CA GLU A 64 -34.08 13.02 12.64
C GLU A 64 -32.71 13.33 11.99
N ASN A 65 -31.85 12.32 11.76
CA ASN A 65 -30.48 12.44 11.23
C ASN A 65 -29.53 13.29 12.10
N GLN A 66 -29.82 13.50 13.38
CA GLN A 66 -28.94 14.18 14.31
C GLN A 66 -27.91 13.20 14.88
N ILE A 67 -26.65 13.60 14.96
CA ILE A 67 -25.60 12.78 15.55
C ILE A 67 -25.80 12.72 17.07
N ILE A 68 -26.11 11.54 17.58
CA ILE A 68 -26.28 11.28 19.01
C ILE A 68 -25.01 10.70 19.67
N ARG A 69 -24.11 10.13 18.88
CA ARG A 69 -22.84 9.59 19.35
C ARG A 69 -21.82 9.50 18.21
N ILE A 70 -20.56 9.71 18.55
CA ILE A 70 -19.41 9.36 17.69
C ILE A 70 -18.66 8.23 18.39
N MET A 71 -18.31 7.20 17.64
CA MET A 71 -17.65 6.00 18.15
C MET A 71 -16.46 5.61 17.27
N ASN A 72 -15.35 5.24 17.89
CA ASN A 72 -14.26 4.56 17.22
C ASN A 72 -14.58 3.05 17.21
N ASN A 73 -14.96 2.52 16.04
CA ASN A 73 -15.34 1.11 15.87
C ASN A 73 -14.18 0.17 16.23
N TYR A 74 -12.94 0.52 15.87
CA TYR A 74 -11.76 -0.28 16.16
C TYR A 74 -11.57 -0.58 17.65
N SER A 75 -12.07 0.28 18.54
CA SER A 75 -11.97 0.06 20.00
C SER A 75 -12.91 -1.02 20.54
N ARG A 76 -13.78 -1.58 19.69
CA ARG A 76 -14.82 -2.55 20.08
C ARG A 76 -14.82 -3.82 19.24
N ILE A 77 -14.15 -3.83 18.11
CA ILE A 77 -13.99 -4.98 17.23
C ILE A 77 -12.57 -5.52 17.32
N SER A 78 -12.33 -6.77 16.93
CA SER A 78 -11.01 -7.26 16.61
C SER A 78 -10.64 -6.82 15.19
N PHE A 79 -9.37 -6.53 14.94
CA PHE A 79 -8.94 -6.08 13.63
C PHE A 79 -7.46 -6.36 13.38
N ASN A 80 -7.07 -6.45 12.12
CA ASN A 80 -5.70 -6.29 11.69
C ASN A 80 -5.64 -5.26 10.55
N PHE A 81 -4.50 -4.62 10.40
CA PHE A 81 -4.15 -3.76 9.27
C PHE A 81 -2.90 -4.27 8.58
N GLY A 82 -2.88 -4.19 7.25
CA GLY A 82 -1.68 -4.50 6.48
C GLY A 82 -0.51 -3.59 6.89
N PRO A 83 0.70 -4.14 7.15
CA PRO A 83 1.87 -3.35 7.55
C PRO A 83 2.24 -2.23 6.57
N THR A 84 2.23 -2.49 5.26
CA THR A 84 2.49 -1.49 4.23
C THR A 84 1.42 -0.38 4.20
N LEU A 85 0.15 -0.74 4.40
CA LEU A 85 -0.93 0.23 4.54
C LEU A 85 -0.75 1.10 5.79
N LEU A 86 -0.32 0.53 6.92
CA LEU A 86 -0.05 1.31 8.14
C LEU A 86 1.12 2.27 7.94
N SER A 87 2.16 1.89 7.18
CA SER A 87 3.25 2.80 6.81
C SER A 87 2.75 3.98 5.98
N TRP A 88 1.88 3.71 5.00
CA TRP A 88 1.25 4.77 4.21
C TRP A 88 0.36 5.69 5.05
N LEU A 89 -0.47 5.12 5.95
CA LEU A 89 -1.36 5.88 6.83
C LEU A 89 -0.57 6.78 7.80
N GLU A 90 0.57 6.33 8.29
CA GLU A 90 1.43 7.10 9.20
C GLU A 90 1.88 8.41 8.56
N GLU A 91 2.22 8.40 7.28
CA GLU A 91 2.67 9.57 6.53
C GLU A 91 1.51 10.40 5.98
N ASN A 92 0.57 9.76 5.29
CA ASN A 92 -0.41 10.44 4.44
C ASN A 92 -1.76 10.66 5.14
N ALA A 93 -2.07 9.89 6.20
CA ALA A 93 -3.30 10.02 6.99
C ALA A 93 -3.05 9.89 8.50
N PRO A 94 -2.15 10.72 9.09
CA PRO A 94 -1.67 10.56 10.47
C PRO A 94 -2.78 10.64 11.53
N ARG A 95 -3.90 11.32 11.23
CA ARG A 95 -5.06 11.34 12.12
C ARG A 95 -5.72 9.96 12.19
N THR A 96 -5.95 9.32 11.06
CA THR A 96 -6.53 7.97 10.98
C THR A 96 -5.62 6.95 11.64
N TYR A 97 -4.32 7.01 11.34
CA TYR A 97 -3.31 6.16 11.99
C TYR A 97 -3.33 6.27 13.53
N ARG A 98 -3.38 7.49 14.06
CA ARG A 98 -3.50 7.68 15.53
C ARG A 98 -4.79 7.12 16.10
N MET A 99 -5.94 7.26 15.40
CA MET A 99 -7.22 6.70 15.85
C MET A 99 -7.21 5.17 15.93
N ILE A 100 -6.53 4.50 15.00
CA ILE A 100 -6.36 3.03 14.99
C ILE A 100 -5.50 2.60 16.19
N ARG A 101 -4.37 3.23 16.42
CA ARG A 101 -3.48 2.91 17.54
C ARG A 101 -4.14 3.17 18.90
N GLU A 102 -4.83 4.29 19.03
CA GLU A 102 -5.56 4.63 20.26
C GLU A 102 -6.71 3.66 20.53
N ALA A 103 -7.35 3.13 19.48
CA ALA A 103 -8.39 2.14 19.62
C ALA A 103 -7.89 0.82 20.25
N ASP A 104 -6.70 0.37 19.91
CA ASP A 104 -6.08 -0.80 20.54
C ASP A 104 -5.81 -0.55 22.02
N ARG A 105 -5.29 0.63 22.39
CA ARG A 105 -5.11 1.00 23.80
C ARG A 105 -6.42 1.04 24.57
N GLN A 106 -7.48 1.60 23.98
CA GLN A 106 -8.82 1.62 24.60
C GLN A 106 -9.40 0.22 24.73
N SER A 107 -9.13 -0.67 23.76
CA SER A 107 -9.58 -2.05 23.84
C SER A 107 -8.88 -2.83 24.96
N MET A 108 -7.60 -2.59 25.21
CA MET A 108 -6.89 -3.18 26.36
C MET A 108 -7.56 -2.82 27.70
N LEU A 109 -8.00 -1.57 27.86
CA LEU A 109 -8.74 -1.15 29.05
C LEU A 109 -10.13 -1.81 29.18
N ARG A 110 -10.75 -2.13 28.05
CA ARG A 110 -12.07 -2.76 27.97
C ARG A 110 -12.02 -4.27 28.18
N TYR A 111 -10.95 -4.92 27.71
CA TYR A 111 -10.83 -6.36 27.59
C TYR A 111 -9.67 -6.90 28.44
N ASP A 112 -9.59 -6.48 29.70
CA ASP A 112 -8.68 -7.00 30.73
C ASP A 112 -7.21 -7.10 30.30
N GLY A 113 -6.73 -6.11 29.57
CA GLY A 113 -5.35 -6.05 29.06
C GLY A 113 -5.16 -6.64 27.67
N HIS A 114 -6.17 -7.28 27.08
CA HIS A 114 -6.12 -7.85 25.76
C HIS A 114 -6.46 -6.82 24.68
N GLY A 115 -5.48 -6.45 23.85
CA GLY A 115 -5.69 -5.52 22.73
C GLY A 115 -6.43 -6.16 21.56
N SER A 116 -7.22 -5.35 20.86
CA SER A 116 -8.05 -5.81 19.74
C SER A 116 -7.30 -5.94 18.42
N ALA A 117 -6.15 -5.26 18.28
CA ALA A 117 -5.30 -5.39 17.11
C ALA A 117 -4.60 -6.76 17.07
N MET A 118 -4.55 -7.37 15.89
CA MET A 118 -3.80 -8.59 15.58
C MET A 118 -2.66 -8.24 14.63
N ALA A 119 -1.54 -8.96 14.73
CA ALA A 119 -0.49 -8.91 13.73
C ALA A 119 -0.96 -9.54 12.41
N GLN A 120 -0.21 -9.29 11.35
CA GLN A 120 -0.39 -9.91 10.03
C GLN A 120 0.95 -10.40 9.53
N VAL A 121 0.99 -11.47 8.71
CA VAL A 121 2.17 -11.81 7.92
C VAL A 121 2.56 -10.62 7.04
N TYR A 122 3.82 -10.20 7.09
CA TYR A 122 4.21 -8.83 6.73
C TYR A 122 3.81 -8.39 5.32
N ASN A 123 4.19 -9.16 4.29
CA ASN A 123 3.91 -8.84 2.90
C ASN A 123 2.65 -9.52 2.35
N HIS A 124 1.78 -10.04 3.20
CA HIS A 124 0.55 -10.72 2.79
C HIS A 124 0.81 -11.86 1.80
N VAL A 125 1.81 -12.70 2.07
CA VAL A 125 2.14 -13.85 1.24
C VAL A 125 1.27 -15.06 1.62
N ILE A 126 1.01 -15.93 0.66
CA ILE A 126 0.34 -17.21 0.89
C ILE A 126 1.34 -18.17 1.53
N MET A 127 1.25 -18.32 2.85
CA MET A 127 2.24 -19.01 3.67
C MET A 127 2.50 -20.46 3.21
N PRO A 128 1.50 -21.27 2.89
CA PRO A 128 1.73 -22.64 2.39
C PRO A 128 2.57 -22.70 1.10
N LEU A 129 2.59 -21.65 0.30
CA LEU A 129 3.37 -21.56 -0.94
C LEU A 129 4.75 -20.93 -0.78
N ALA A 130 5.10 -20.47 0.41
CA ALA A 130 6.42 -19.93 0.72
C ALA A 130 7.34 -21.03 1.27
N ASN A 131 8.65 -20.94 1.03
CA ASN A 131 9.62 -21.81 1.68
C ASN A 131 9.76 -21.47 3.17
N THR A 132 10.24 -22.39 3.99
CA THR A 132 10.32 -22.25 5.44
C THR A 132 11.07 -20.98 5.87
N ARG A 133 12.18 -20.65 5.19
CA ARG A 133 13.00 -19.46 5.47
C ARG A 133 12.20 -18.16 5.27
N ASP A 134 11.41 -18.08 4.19
CA ASP A 134 10.58 -16.93 3.88
C ASP A 134 9.41 -16.83 4.85
N ARG A 135 8.77 -17.95 5.23
CA ARG A 135 7.73 -18.01 6.26
C ARG A 135 8.22 -17.40 7.58
N ILE A 136 9.43 -17.79 8.05
CA ILE A 136 10.04 -17.25 9.27
C ILE A 136 10.21 -15.74 9.16
N THR A 137 10.73 -15.24 8.04
CA THR A 137 10.91 -13.79 7.82
C THR A 137 9.56 -13.07 7.86
N GLN A 138 8.53 -13.57 7.18
CA GLN A 138 7.19 -12.97 7.14
C GLN A 138 6.55 -12.86 8.54
N ILE A 139 6.70 -13.91 9.35
CA ILE A 139 6.19 -13.93 10.73
C ILE A 139 6.97 -12.93 11.60
N ARG A 140 8.30 -13.00 11.59
CA ARG A 140 9.16 -12.12 12.42
C ARG A 140 8.99 -10.65 12.04
N TRP A 141 8.89 -10.32 10.76
CA TRP A 141 8.63 -8.97 10.29
C TRP A 141 7.25 -8.47 10.71
N GLY A 142 6.22 -9.31 10.59
CA GLY A 142 4.87 -8.97 11.07
C GLY A 142 4.83 -8.70 12.59
N ILE A 143 5.54 -9.50 13.39
CA ILE A 143 5.67 -9.29 14.83
C ILE A 143 6.43 -7.99 15.15
N ALA A 144 7.52 -7.71 14.42
CA ALA A 144 8.33 -6.52 14.63
C ALA A 144 7.56 -5.24 14.28
N ASP A 145 6.87 -5.21 13.13
CA ASP A 145 5.99 -4.12 12.73
C ASP A 145 4.88 -3.87 13.77
N PHE A 146 4.22 -4.94 14.21
CA PHE A 146 3.18 -4.83 15.22
C PHE A 146 3.71 -4.23 16.53
N LYS A 147 4.85 -4.71 17.02
CA LYS A 147 5.50 -4.17 18.23
C LYS A 147 5.86 -2.69 18.07
N HIS A 148 6.40 -2.32 16.92
CA HIS A 148 6.74 -0.94 16.60
C HIS A 148 5.53 -0.01 16.67
N ARG A 149 4.39 -0.43 16.14
CA ARG A 149 3.19 0.40 16.05
C ARG A 149 2.35 0.41 17.30
N PHE A 150 2.10 -0.74 17.89
CA PHE A 150 1.19 -0.90 19.02
C PHE A 150 1.89 -0.97 20.39
N GLY A 151 3.23 -1.07 20.43
CA GLY A 151 4.02 -1.02 21.66
C GLY A 151 3.86 -2.25 22.57
N ARG A 152 3.32 -3.36 22.05
CA ARG A 152 3.12 -4.63 22.74
C ARG A 152 3.41 -5.83 21.84
N ALA A 153 3.59 -7.01 22.40
CA ALA A 153 3.65 -8.24 21.64
C ALA A 153 2.24 -8.58 21.06
N PRO A 154 2.14 -9.10 19.84
CA PRO A 154 0.88 -9.60 19.32
C PRO A 154 0.50 -10.92 20.02
N GLU A 155 -0.78 -11.11 20.32
CA GLU A 155 -1.33 -12.37 20.77
C GLU A 155 -1.76 -13.26 19.61
N GLY A 156 -2.38 -12.66 18.60
CA GLY A 156 -2.84 -13.32 17.39
C GLY A 156 -2.18 -12.78 16.14
N MET A 157 -2.15 -13.62 15.09
CA MET A 157 -1.69 -13.23 13.76
C MET A 157 -2.68 -13.66 12.70
N TRP A 158 -3.04 -12.71 11.83
CA TRP A 158 -3.83 -12.95 10.62
C TRP A 158 -2.93 -13.49 9.51
N LEU A 159 -3.35 -14.59 8.91
CA LEU A 159 -2.71 -15.16 7.72
C LEU A 159 -3.35 -14.59 6.46
N ALA A 160 -2.53 -14.29 5.45
CA ALA A 160 -3.02 -13.84 4.15
C ALA A 160 -4.08 -14.82 3.59
N GLU A 161 -5.27 -14.32 3.28
CA GLU A 161 -6.37 -15.14 2.78
C GLU A 161 -6.76 -16.32 3.70
N THR A 162 -6.42 -16.24 4.98
CA THR A 162 -6.46 -17.34 5.95
C THR A 162 -5.73 -18.62 5.48
N ALA A 163 -4.82 -18.49 4.50
CA ALA A 163 -4.12 -19.62 3.91
C ALA A 163 -3.22 -20.31 4.94
N VAL A 164 -3.43 -21.62 5.13
CA VAL A 164 -2.86 -22.39 6.25
C VAL A 164 -2.40 -23.77 5.84
N ASP A 165 -1.31 -24.19 6.46
CA ASP A 165 -0.85 -25.57 6.60
C ASP A 165 -0.26 -25.77 8.01
N THR A 166 -0.02 -26.99 8.40
CA THR A 166 0.51 -27.34 9.74
C THR A 166 1.89 -26.72 9.99
N GLU A 167 2.75 -26.61 8.96
CA GLU A 167 4.08 -25.96 9.11
C GLU A 167 3.93 -24.47 9.46
N THR A 168 2.99 -23.78 8.84
CA THR A 168 2.72 -22.37 9.18
C THR A 168 2.27 -22.21 10.63
N LEU A 169 1.35 -23.09 11.11
CA LEU A 169 0.90 -23.06 12.50
C LEU A 169 2.05 -23.35 13.48
N GLN A 170 2.93 -24.30 13.13
CA GLN A 170 4.13 -24.61 13.92
C GLN A 170 5.02 -23.35 14.07
N LEU A 171 5.34 -22.69 12.96
CA LEU A 171 6.19 -21.50 12.95
C LEU A 171 5.55 -20.32 13.69
N LEU A 172 4.21 -20.18 13.64
CA LEU A 172 3.50 -19.19 14.45
C LEU A 172 3.70 -19.43 15.93
N ALA A 173 3.46 -20.67 16.39
CA ALA A 173 3.60 -21.06 17.79
C ALA A 173 5.05 -20.88 18.29
N GLU A 174 6.04 -21.29 17.51
CA GLU A 174 7.47 -21.13 17.81
C GLU A 174 7.89 -19.67 17.95
N ASN A 175 7.20 -18.75 17.25
CA ASN A 175 7.44 -17.30 17.34
C ASN A 175 6.52 -16.60 18.37
N GLY A 176 5.81 -17.36 19.21
CA GLY A 176 5.04 -16.83 20.33
C GLY A 176 3.64 -16.31 19.98
N ILE A 177 3.12 -16.66 18.81
CA ILE A 177 1.74 -16.36 18.44
C ILE A 177 0.81 -17.39 19.12
N LEU A 178 -0.20 -16.92 19.81
CA LEU A 178 -1.07 -17.73 20.63
C LEU A 178 -2.31 -18.23 19.90
N PHE A 179 -2.76 -17.48 18.88
CA PHE A 179 -3.95 -17.86 18.10
C PHE A 179 -3.97 -17.28 16.67
N THR A 180 -4.76 -17.92 15.83
CA THR A 180 -5.15 -17.42 14.50
C THR A 180 -6.63 -17.67 14.24
N VAL A 181 -7.14 -17.07 13.16
CA VAL A 181 -8.55 -17.17 12.76
C VAL A 181 -8.63 -17.81 11.38
N LEU A 182 -9.47 -18.83 11.22
CA LEU A 182 -9.65 -19.59 9.98
C LEU A 182 -11.11 -19.68 9.59
N ALA A 183 -11.36 -20.03 8.33
CA ALA A 183 -12.71 -20.31 7.84
C ALA A 183 -13.19 -21.69 8.33
N PRO A 184 -14.51 -21.89 8.52
CA PRO A 184 -15.02 -23.15 9.06
C PRO A 184 -14.72 -24.38 8.19
N HIS A 185 -14.63 -24.25 6.86
CA HIS A 185 -14.28 -25.35 5.95
C HIS A 185 -12.79 -25.75 6.01
N GLN A 186 -11.96 -24.96 6.71
CA GLN A 186 -10.56 -25.29 6.94
C GLN A 186 -10.35 -26.25 8.11
N CYS A 187 -11.41 -26.56 8.86
CA CYS A 187 -11.41 -27.63 9.86
C CYS A 187 -11.67 -28.98 9.19
N ALA A 188 -10.81 -29.95 9.44
CA ALA A 188 -11.00 -31.33 8.97
C ALA A 188 -11.80 -32.15 9.96
N ARG A 189 -11.38 -32.15 11.22
CA ARG A 189 -12.02 -32.93 12.30
C ARG A 189 -11.67 -32.34 13.68
N VAL A 190 -12.52 -32.68 14.66
CA VAL A 190 -12.39 -32.21 16.04
C VAL A 190 -12.53 -33.35 17.03
N ARG A 191 -11.99 -33.17 18.25
CA ARG A 191 -12.23 -34.09 19.39
C ARG A 191 -12.16 -33.32 20.70
N GLU A 192 -12.75 -33.85 21.76
CA GLU A 192 -12.55 -33.32 23.12
C GLU A 192 -11.11 -33.51 23.60
N VAL A 193 -10.55 -32.54 24.27
CA VAL A 193 -9.25 -32.65 24.93
C VAL A 193 -9.36 -33.72 26.03
N ALA A 194 -8.51 -34.71 26.00
CA ALA A 194 -8.47 -35.71 27.05
C ALA A 194 -8.14 -35.06 28.40
N ASP A 195 -8.98 -35.23 29.41
CA ASP A 195 -8.73 -34.72 30.74
C ASP A 195 -7.60 -35.55 31.39
N THR A 196 -6.38 -35.05 31.24
CA THR A 196 -5.15 -35.70 31.79
C THR A 196 -5.07 -35.61 33.31
N THR A 197 -5.94 -34.84 33.96
CA THR A 197 -5.97 -34.67 35.42
C THR A 197 -6.62 -35.86 36.12
N LEU A 198 -7.35 -36.71 35.43
CA LEU A 198 -8.11 -37.81 35.99
C LEU A 198 -7.36 -39.14 36.11
N GLN A 199 -6.18 -39.29 35.45
CA GLN A 199 -5.38 -40.52 35.57
C GLN A 199 -3.84 -40.27 35.56
N PRO A 200 -3.20 -39.99 36.71
CA PRO A 200 -1.75 -39.71 36.73
C PRO A 200 -0.87 -40.98 36.68
N THR A 201 -1.40 -42.16 36.49
CA THR A 201 -0.65 -43.43 36.71
C THR A 201 -0.57 -44.37 35.48
N LEU A 202 -1.08 -44.01 34.34
CA LEU A 202 -0.94 -44.81 33.13
C LEU A 202 -0.08 -44.09 32.06
N PRO A 203 0.75 -44.82 31.30
CA PRO A 203 1.48 -44.25 30.19
C PRO A 203 0.47 -43.65 29.20
N PRO A 204 0.85 -42.60 28.41
CA PRO A 204 -0.07 -41.99 27.47
C PRO A 204 -0.61 -43.07 26.54
N LEU A 205 -1.87 -43.44 26.75
CA LEU A 205 -2.60 -44.28 25.80
C LEU A 205 -2.65 -43.52 24.49
N GLU A 206 -2.21 -44.16 23.42
CA GLU A 206 -2.56 -43.70 22.07
C GLU A 206 -4.06 -43.47 22.06
N VAL A 207 -4.49 -42.22 21.98
CA VAL A 207 -5.93 -41.90 21.95
C VAL A 207 -6.49 -42.51 20.65
N PRO A 208 -7.44 -43.44 20.75
CA PRO A 208 -7.93 -44.12 19.57
C PRO A 208 -8.41 -43.14 18.50
N GLU A 209 -8.10 -43.38 17.25
CA GLU A 209 -8.57 -42.56 16.13
C GLU A 209 -10.10 -42.44 16.08
N GLU A 210 -10.78 -43.41 16.65
CA GLU A 210 -12.25 -43.50 16.79
C GLU A 210 -12.90 -42.30 17.58
N ARG A 211 -12.12 -41.41 18.24
CA ARG A 211 -12.66 -40.24 18.96
C ARG A 211 -12.75 -38.99 18.08
N TRP A 212 -12.19 -38.99 16.89
CA TRP A 212 -12.29 -37.85 16.02
C TRP A 212 -13.68 -37.78 15.36
N ILE A 213 -14.23 -36.58 15.34
CA ILE A 213 -15.51 -36.23 14.69
C ILE A 213 -15.17 -35.43 13.44
N GLU A 214 -15.45 -35.98 12.28
CA GLU A 214 -15.28 -35.28 11.00
C GLU A 214 -16.21 -34.05 10.93
N THR A 215 -15.73 -32.98 10.29
CA THR A 215 -16.49 -31.73 10.12
C THR A 215 -16.75 -31.42 8.64
N PRO A 216 -17.47 -32.30 7.91
CA PRO A 216 -17.79 -32.08 6.50
C PRO A 216 -18.64 -30.82 6.35
N ASP A 217 -18.61 -30.22 5.16
CA ASP A 217 -19.46 -29.07 4.81
C ASP A 217 -19.40 -27.90 5.79
N ALA A 218 -18.20 -27.66 6.37
CA ALA A 218 -17.98 -26.60 7.35
C ALA A 218 -18.84 -26.71 8.62
N SER A 219 -19.16 -27.94 9.06
CA SER A 219 -20.04 -28.24 10.20
C SER A 219 -19.38 -28.04 11.57
N VAL A 220 -18.15 -27.54 11.63
CA VAL A 220 -17.48 -27.23 12.90
C VAL A 220 -18.28 -26.23 13.73
N ASN A 221 -18.38 -26.45 15.05
CA ASN A 221 -19.01 -25.47 15.94
C ASN A 221 -18.14 -24.25 16.10
N SER A 222 -18.55 -23.13 15.51
CA SER A 222 -17.81 -21.88 15.51
C SER A 222 -17.91 -21.06 16.81
N ASN A 223 -18.62 -21.53 17.82
CA ASN A 223 -18.91 -20.74 19.03
C ASN A 223 -17.87 -20.91 20.15
N HIS A 224 -16.82 -21.69 19.96
CA HIS A 224 -15.71 -21.86 20.90
C HIS A 224 -14.37 -22.06 20.19
N PRO A 225 -13.22 -21.82 20.87
CA PRO A 225 -11.90 -22.02 20.30
C PRO A 225 -11.49 -23.50 20.29
N TYR A 226 -10.52 -23.83 19.44
CA TYR A 226 -9.93 -25.15 19.32
C TYR A 226 -8.42 -25.10 19.54
N LEU A 227 -7.83 -26.12 20.12
CA LEU A 227 -6.41 -26.33 20.24
C LEU A 227 -5.92 -27.16 19.05
N VAL A 228 -4.93 -26.70 18.33
CA VAL A 228 -4.23 -27.50 17.33
C VAL A 228 -2.91 -27.96 17.97
N PRO A 229 -2.77 -29.27 18.30
CA PRO A 229 -1.51 -29.80 18.80
C PRO A 229 -0.48 -29.85 17.66
N LEU A 230 0.75 -29.47 17.98
CA LEU A 230 1.85 -29.34 17.04
C LEU A 230 3.05 -30.18 17.54
N LYS A 231 4.14 -30.18 16.76
CA LYS A 231 5.37 -30.91 17.13
C LYS A 231 6.05 -30.29 18.36
N ASP A 232 6.93 -31.04 19.00
CA ASP A 232 7.80 -30.63 20.08
C ASP A 232 7.06 -29.97 21.26
N GLY A 233 5.81 -30.42 21.52
CA GLY A 233 4.97 -29.94 22.61
C GLY A 233 4.37 -28.55 22.38
N HIS A 234 4.52 -27.97 21.21
CA HIS A 234 3.84 -26.74 20.83
C HIS A 234 2.35 -26.95 20.56
N SER A 235 1.59 -25.90 20.68
CA SER A 235 0.18 -25.85 20.29
C SER A 235 -0.23 -24.42 19.96
N ILE A 236 -1.26 -24.26 19.16
CA ILE A 236 -1.84 -22.96 18.83
C ILE A 236 -3.37 -23.01 18.93
N THR A 237 -3.98 -21.93 19.38
CA THR A 237 -5.45 -21.82 19.40
C THR A 237 -5.95 -21.36 18.02
N VAL A 238 -6.97 -22.02 17.50
CA VAL A 238 -7.64 -21.63 16.26
C VAL A 238 -9.09 -21.29 16.53
N PHE A 239 -9.55 -20.19 15.95
CA PHE A 239 -10.95 -19.78 15.93
C PHE A 239 -11.50 -19.95 14.52
N PHE A 240 -12.53 -20.79 14.35
CA PHE A 240 -13.25 -20.94 13.09
C PHE A 240 -14.46 -20.01 13.07
N TYR A 241 -14.43 -18.96 12.25
CA TYR A 241 -15.49 -17.94 12.28
C TYR A 241 -16.85 -18.46 11.74
N ASN A 242 -17.94 -17.80 12.09
CA ASN A 242 -19.27 -18.14 11.59
C ASN A 242 -19.39 -17.75 10.11
N GLY A 243 -19.25 -18.75 9.22
CA GLY A 243 -19.25 -18.57 7.77
C GLY A 243 -20.55 -17.94 7.21
N PRO A 244 -21.74 -18.46 7.55
CA PRO A 244 -23.02 -17.90 7.07
C PRO A 244 -23.24 -16.43 7.43
N ILE A 245 -22.89 -15.99 8.65
CA ILE A 245 -23.06 -14.59 9.05
C ILE A 245 -21.99 -13.73 8.35
N SER A 246 -20.73 -14.18 8.28
CA SER A 246 -19.65 -13.47 7.59
C SER A 246 -19.98 -13.25 6.11
N ARG A 247 -20.51 -14.28 5.43
CA ARG A 247 -20.98 -14.18 4.06
C ARG A 247 -22.12 -13.15 3.91
N ALA A 248 -23.08 -13.14 4.83
CA ALA A 248 -24.20 -12.20 4.79
C ALA A 248 -23.72 -10.74 4.95
N ILE A 249 -22.70 -10.51 5.79
CA ILE A 249 -22.06 -9.18 5.93
C ILE A 249 -21.41 -8.75 4.61
N ALA A 250 -20.65 -9.64 3.99
CA ALA A 250 -19.87 -9.30 2.80
C ALA A 250 -20.74 -9.17 1.52
N PHE A 251 -21.79 -9.99 1.36
CA PHE A 251 -22.48 -10.17 0.07
C PHE A 251 -24.00 -10.05 0.10
N GLU A 252 -24.67 -9.99 1.27
CA GLU A 252 -26.13 -10.09 1.38
C GLU A 252 -26.80 -8.83 1.98
N ALA A 253 -26.16 -7.66 1.84
CA ALA A 253 -26.68 -6.37 2.29
C ALA A 253 -27.04 -6.29 3.81
N MET A 254 -26.40 -7.13 4.65
CA MET A 254 -26.61 -7.16 6.11
C MET A 254 -26.34 -5.79 6.77
N LEU A 255 -25.42 -5.00 6.21
CA LEU A 255 -25.04 -3.69 6.70
C LEU A 255 -26.01 -2.55 6.34
N ASN A 256 -27.13 -2.85 5.70
CA ASN A 256 -28.17 -1.84 5.44
C ASN A 256 -28.97 -1.48 6.71
N ASN A 257 -28.95 -2.33 7.75
CA ASN A 257 -29.67 -2.08 8.99
C ASN A 257 -28.90 -2.65 10.21
N GLY A 258 -28.41 -1.75 11.06
CA GLY A 258 -27.60 -2.12 12.22
C GLY A 258 -28.35 -2.90 13.29
N GLU A 259 -29.66 -2.72 13.45
CA GLU A 259 -30.49 -3.52 14.40
C GLU A 259 -30.62 -4.97 13.90
N THR A 260 -30.94 -5.16 12.62
CA THR A 260 -31.00 -6.49 11.99
C THR A 260 -29.67 -7.19 12.10
N PHE A 261 -28.56 -6.45 11.89
CA PHE A 261 -27.22 -6.96 12.05
C PHE A 261 -26.94 -7.44 13.49
N ALA A 262 -27.27 -6.63 14.49
CA ALA A 262 -27.13 -7.00 15.90
C ALA A 262 -27.89 -8.29 16.25
N TRP A 263 -29.16 -8.37 15.82
CA TRP A 263 -29.98 -9.56 16.06
C TRP A 263 -29.47 -10.79 15.31
N ARG A 264 -28.94 -10.63 14.13
CA ARG A 264 -28.37 -11.76 13.37
C ARG A 264 -27.15 -12.35 14.08
N LEU A 265 -26.29 -11.51 14.65
CA LEU A 265 -25.17 -11.94 15.47
C LEU A 265 -25.65 -12.67 16.73
N ALA A 266 -26.58 -12.07 17.46
CA ALA A 266 -27.12 -12.66 18.72
C ALA A 266 -27.80 -14.01 18.51
N ARG A 267 -28.49 -14.21 17.37
CA ARG A 267 -29.14 -15.48 17.02
C ARG A 267 -28.16 -16.59 16.65
N GLY A 268 -26.90 -16.29 16.46
CA GLY A 268 -25.84 -17.29 16.30
C GLY A 268 -25.44 -17.98 17.61
N LEU A 269 -25.87 -17.43 18.76
CA LEU A 269 -25.69 -18.05 20.08
C LEU A 269 -26.75 -19.13 20.29
N ASP A 270 -26.35 -20.29 20.79
CA ASP A 270 -27.29 -21.35 21.17
C ASP A 270 -27.77 -21.13 22.61
N PRO A 271 -29.07 -20.79 22.80
CA PRO A 271 -29.61 -20.53 24.13
C PRO A 271 -29.69 -21.78 25.02
N THR A 272 -29.61 -22.99 24.44
CA THR A 272 -29.71 -24.25 25.15
C THR A 272 -28.35 -24.79 25.60
N ASN A 273 -27.26 -24.33 25.02
CA ASN A 273 -25.92 -24.76 25.37
C ASN A 273 -25.46 -24.03 26.66
N PRO A 274 -25.13 -24.76 27.75
CA PRO A 274 -24.67 -24.18 29.00
C PRO A 274 -23.24 -23.62 28.97
N GLU A 275 -22.41 -24.02 28.04
CA GLU A 275 -21.02 -23.59 27.96
C GLU A 275 -20.89 -22.12 27.51
N PRO A 276 -19.79 -21.45 27.88
CA PRO A 276 -19.44 -20.14 27.33
C PRO A 276 -19.37 -20.17 25.80
N GLN A 277 -19.98 -19.18 25.16
CA GLN A 277 -20.04 -19.11 23.71
C GLN A 277 -19.61 -17.74 23.21
N MET A 278 -18.93 -17.73 22.07
CA MET A 278 -18.65 -16.52 21.32
C MET A 278 -19.06 -16.69 19.86
N VAL A 279 -20.10 -15.97 19.43
CA VAL A 279 -20.32 -15.78 18.00
C VAL A 279 -19.29 -14.80 17.47
N HIS A 280 -18.50 -15.25 16.51
CA HIS A 280 -17.53 -14.37 15.86
C HIS A 280 -17.60 -14.46 14.34
N VAL A 281 -17.35 -13.33 13.70
CA VAL A 281 -17.37 -13.14 12.26
C VAL A 281 -16.07 -12.52 11.79
N ALA A 282 -15.62 -12.87 10.60
CA ALA A 282 -14.46 -12.28 9.96
C ALA A 282 -14.78 -11.97 8.49
N THR A 283 -14.49 -10.74 8.09
CA THR A 283 -14.68 -10.24 6.71
C THR A 283 -13.55 -9.28 6.35
N ASP A 284 -13.43 -8.96 5.07
CA ASP A 284 -12.66 -7.79 4.66
C ASP A 284 -13.21 -6.55 5.38
N GLY A 285 -12.32 -5.77 5.97
CA GLY A 285 -12.67 -4.58 6.72
C GLY A 285 -13.29 -3.50 5.85
N GLU A 286 -12.96 -3.50 4.57
CA GLU A 286 -13.50 -2.60 3.55
C GLU A 286 -15.01 -2.80 3.33
N SER A 287 -15.57 -3.91 3.78
CA SER A 287 -17.03 -4.11 3.85
C SER A 287 -17.72 -3.03 4.70
N TYR A 288 -17.03 -2.53 5.73
CA TYR A 288 -17.56 -1.51 6.63
C TYR A 288 -17.28 -0.07 6.16
N GLY A 289 -17.62 0.24 4.92
CA GLY A 289 -17.50 1.61 4.38
C GLY A 289 -17.32 1.69 2.87
N HIS A 290 -16.37 0.96 2.30
CA HIS A 290 -16.07 0.98 0.87
C HIS A 290 -17.02 0.07 0.08
N HIS A 291 -17.10 -1.23 0.38
CA HIS A 291 -17.98 -2.17 -0.33
C HIS A 291 -19.46 -1.90 -0.03
N HIS A 292 -19.77 -1.49 1.19
CA HIS A 292 -21.13 -1.07 1.60
C HIS A 292 -21.06 0.34 2.18
N ARG A 293 -21.54 1.31 1.40
CA ARG A 293 -21.54 2.71 1.79
C ARG A 293 -22.30 2.88 3.14
N HIS A 294 -21.66 3.58 4.09
CA HIS A 294 -22.15 3.74 5.47
C HIS A 294 -22.21 2.44 6.30
N GLY A 295 -21.52 1.38 5.86
CA GLY A 295 -21.41 0.13 6.62
C GLY A 295 -20.77 0.32 8.00
N GLU A 296 -19.89 1.32 8.15
CA GLU A 296 -19.30 1.72 9.43
C GLU A 296 -20.35 2.26 10.43
N MET A 297 -21.41 2.92 9.93
CA MET A 297 -22.50 3.40 10.77
C MET A 297 -23.41 2.26 11.21
N ALA A 298 -23.68 1.30 10.34
CA ALA A 298 -24.42 0.10 10.69
C ALA A 298 -23.67 -0.73 11.74
N LEU A 299 -22.34 -0.83 11.60
CA LEU A 299 -21.45 -1.48 12.57
C LEU A 299 -21.53 -0.78 13.93
N SER A 300 -21.33 0.54 13.98
CA SER A 300 -21.38 1.29 15.25
C SER A 300 -22.76 1.20 15.93
N TYR A 301 -23.82 1.25 15.13
CA TYR A 301 -25.18 1.07 15.65
C TYR A 301 -25.38 -0.33 16.23
N ALA A 302 -24.97 -1.37 15.51
CA ALA A 302 -25.09 -2.76 15.98
C ALA A 302 -24.31 -3.00 17.27
N LEU A 303 -23.06 -2.51 17.36
CA LEU A 303 -22.25 -2.62 18.58
C LEU A 303 -22.92 -1.96 19.77
N LYS A 304 -23.44 -0.73 19.59
CA LYS A 304 -24.17 -0.03 20.63
C LYS A 304 -25.46 -0.77 21.01
N TYR A 305 -26.23 -1.25 20.04
CA TYR A 305 -27.49 -1.94 20.25
C TYR A 305 -27.30 -3.25 21.03
N ILE A 306 -26.24 -4.02 20.72
CA ILE A 306 -25.88 -5.24 21.48
C ILE A 306 -25.62 -4.90 22.95
N GLU A 307 -24.83 -3.86 23.24
CA GLU A 307 -24.55 -3.41 24.62
C GLU A 307 -25.81 -2.90 25.33
N ASP A 308 -26.56 -1.98 24.70
CA ASP A 308 -27.73 -1.35 25.30
C ASP A 308 -28.86 -2.34 25.59
N LYS A 309 -29.10 -3.29 24.71
CA LYS A 309 -30.13 -4.34 24.86
C LYS A 309 -29.64 -5.56 25.62
N LYS A 310 -28.34 -5.58 25.98
CA LYS A 310 -27.72 -6.71 26.71
C LYS A 310 -27.90 -8.03 25.98
N LEU A 311 -27.80 -8.02 24.66
CA LEU A 311 -27.98 -9.23 23.85
C LEU A 311 -26.82 -10.22 24.07
N ALA A 312 -25.62 -9.70 24.25
CA ALA A 312 -24.39 -10.41 24.59
C ALA A 312 -23.33 -9.40 25.07
N LYS A 313 -22.20 -9.87 25.59
CA LYS A 313 -21.01 -9.06 25.85
C LYS A 313 -20.17 -8.94 24.56
N LEU A 314 -19.58 -7.78 24.31
CA LEU A 314 -18.56 -7.66 23.28
C LEU A 314 -17.23 -8.20 23.81
N ALA A 315 -16.49 -8.92 22.97
CA ALA A 315 -15.17 -9.46 23.29
C ALA A 315 -14.21 -9.34 22.09
N ASN A 316 -12.94 -9.51 22.35
CA ASN A 316 -11.95 -9.87 21.34
C ASN A 316 -11.43 -11.30 21.56
N TYR A 317 -10.64 -11.81 20.62
CA TYR A 317 -10.14 -13.19 20.70
C TYR A 317 -9.21 -13.42 21.91
N GLY A 318 -8.37 -12.45 22.26
CA GLY A 318 -7.44 -12.54 23.39
C GLY A 318 -8.18 -12.74 24.71
N LEU A 319 -9.16 -11.87 25.00
CA LEU A 319 -9.99 -11.96 26.20
C LEU A 319 -10.70 -13.32 26.29
N PHE A 320 -11.40 -13.71 25.21
CA PHE A 320 -12.18 -14.95 25.24
C PHE A 320 -11.30 -16.18 25.44
N ARG A 321 -10.16 -16.24 24.75
CA ARG A 321 -9.18 -17.31 24.91
C ARG A 321 -8.62 -17.39 26.36
N ALA A 322 -8.34 -16.24 26.97
CA ALA A 322 -7.80 -16.19 28.35
C ALA A 322 -8.82 -16.64 29.38
N GLN A 323 -10.09 -16.24 29.22
CA GLN A 323 -11.16 -16.62 30.13
C GLN A 323 -11.66 -18.06 29.94
N PHE A 324 -11.65 -18.53 28.69
CA PHE A 324 -12.21 -19.85 28.31
C PHE A 324 -11.22 -20.61 27.41
N PRO A 325 -10.19 -21.25 28.02
CA PRO A 325 -9.25 -22.07 27.29
C PRO A 325 -9.92 -23.16 26.45
N PRO A 326 -9.37 -23.55 25.30
CA PRO A 326 -9.93 -24.58 24.44
C PRO A 326 -10.14 -25.90 25.17
N LYS A 327 -11.35 -26.49 25.07
CA LYS A 327 -11.71 -27.82 25.53
C LYS A 327 -11.73 -28.86 24.42
N TRP A 328 -11.53 -28.42 23.17
CA TRP A 328 -11.56 -29.22 21.98
C TRP A 328 -10.25 -29.06 21.19
N GLU A 329 -9.77 -30.17 20.63
CA GLU A 329 -8.70 -30.15 19.64
C GLU A 329 -9.29 -30.14 18.24
N ALA A 330 -8.53 -29.57 17.29
CA ALA A 330 -8.86 -29.61 15.88
C ALA A 330 -7.64 -30.04 15.03
N GLN A 331 -7.96 -30.66 13.90
CA GLN A 331 -7.03 -30.77 12.78
C GLN A 331 -7.55 -29.93 11.63
N ILE A 332 -6.61 -29.32 10.91
CA ILE A 332 -6.94 -28.48 9.76
C ILE A 332 -6.89 -29.26 8.45
N ASN A 333 -7.60 -28.77 7.44
CA ASN A 333 -7.39 -29.15 6.05
C ASN A 333 -6.15 -28.41 5.53
N GLU A 334 -5.13 -29.16 5.11
CA GLU A 334 -3.87 -28.62 4.63
C GLU A 334 -4.05 -27.81 3.32
N ASP A 335 -3.20 -26.82 3.10
CA ASP A 335 -3.15 -26.00 1.89
C ASP A 335 -4.52 -25.38 1.51
N THR A 336 -5.26 -24.88 2.51
CA THR A 336 -6.57 -24.28 2.34
C THR A 336 -6.58 -22.78 2.60
N SER A 337 -7.58 -22.08 2.06
CA SER A 337 -7.79 -20.62 2.26
C SER A 337 -9.29 -20.28 2.26
N TRP A 338 -9.67 -19.07 2.71
CA TRP A 338 -11.07 -18.67 2.76
C TRP A 338 -11.68 -18.29 1.40
N SER A 339 -10.86 -17.91 0.43
CA SER A 339 -11.31 -17.31 -0.85
C SER A 339 -11.12 -18.23 -2.06
N CYS A 340 -10.62 -19.45 -1.87
CA CYS A 340 -10.48 -20.42 -2.94
C CYS A 340 -10.96 -21.82 -2.50
N PHE A 341 -12.01 -22.32 -3.14
CA PHE A 341 -12.54 -23.68 -2.86
C PHE A 341 -11.57 -24.82 -3.24
N HIS A 342 -10.51 -24.49 -4.01
CA HIS A 342 -9.46 -25.43 -4.41
C HIS A 342 -8.21 -25.28 -3.50
N GLY A 343 -8.38 -24.81 -2.28
CA GLY A 343 -7.28 -24.59 -1.34
C GLY A 343 -6.48 -23.33 -1.64
N VAL A 344 -5.21 -23.46 -2.00
CA VAL A 344 -4.32 -22.35 -2.37
C VAL A 344 -4.05 -22.25 -3.88
N GLU A 345 -4.81 -22.98 -4.69
CA GLU A 345 -4.60 -23.08 -6.14
C GLU A 345 -4.79 -21.74 -6.88
N ARG A 346 -5.55 -20.80 -6.32
CA ARG A 346 -5.67 -19.43 -6.87
C ARG A 346 -4.31 -18.77 -7.11
N TRP A 347 -3.32 -19.09 -6.32
CA TRP A 347 -2.00 -18.42 -6.35
C TRP A 347 -0.92 -19.20 -7.08
N ARG A 348 -1.28 -20.34 -7.73
CA ARG A 348 -0.32 -21.15 -8.48
C ARG A 348 -0.88 -21.83 -9.71
N SER A 349 -2.20 -21.88 -9.92
CA SER A 349 -2.77 -22.65 -11.02
C SER A 349 -4.07 -22.05 -11.60
N ASP A 350 -4.56 -22.67 -12.66
CA ASP A 350 -5.85 -22.38 -13.29
C ASP A 350 -6.98 -23.07 -12.51
N CYS A 351 -7.30 -22.56 -11.34
CA CYS A 351 -8.33 -23.14 -10.46
C CYS A 351 -9.78 -22.80 -10.86
N GLY A 352 -9.98 -21.91 -11.83
CA GLY A 352 -11.31 -21.46 -12.25
C GLY A 352 -11.95 -20.38 -11.38
N CYS A 353 -11.35 -20.00 -10.25
CA CYS A 353 -11.86 -18.91 -9.40
C CYS A 353 -11.59 -17.54 -10.06
N ASN A 354 -12.65 -16.90 -10.59
CA ASN A 354 -12.57 -15.61 -11.31
C ASN A 354 -13.81 -14.74 -11.05
N GLY A 355 -13.81 -13.51 -11.57
CA GLY A 355 -14.91 -12.55 -11.48
C GLY A 355 -16.09 -12.82 -12.42
N GLY A 356 -16.14 -13.97 -13.09
CA GLY A 356 -17.26 -14.41 -13.93
C GLY A 356 -17.25 -13.87 -15.36
N ARG A 357 -16.17 -13.27 -15.85
CA ARG A 357 -16.07 -12.81 -17.24
C ARG A 357 -15.98 -13.99 -18.20
N GLN A 358 -16.93 -14.05 -19.15
CA GLN A 358 -16.99 -15.11 -20.13
C GLN A 358 -15.72 -15.18 -21.00
N GLY A 359 -15.16 -16.38 -21.17
CA GLY A 359 -13.97 -16.63 -21.97
C GLY A 359 -12.63 -16.36 -21.26
N TRP A 360 -12.66 -15.79 -20.05
CA TRP A 360 -11.45 -15.58 -19.26
C TRP A 360 -11.06 -16.83 -18.47
N ASN A 361 -9.76 -17.04 -18.28
CA ASN A 361 -9.18 -18.15 -17.55
C ASN A 361 -7.99 -17.69 -16.69
N GLN A 362 -7.50 -18.55 -15.80
CA GLN A 362 -6.41 -18.22 -14.88
C GLN A 362 -5.10 -18.94 -15.20
N ARG A 363 -4.92 -19.42 -16.45
CA ARG A 363 -3.71 -20.13 -16.91
C ARG A 363 -2.44 -19.29 -16.81
N TRP A 364 -2.56 -17.96 -16.76
CA TRP A 364 -1.46 -17.05 -16.58
C TRP A 364 -0.80 -17.13 -15.19
N ARG A 365 -1.51 -17.67 -14.18
CA ARG A 365 -1.05 -17.72 -12.79
C ARG A 365 0.16 -18.62 -12.58
N ALA A 366 0.18 -19.79 -13.17
CA ALA A 366 1.29 -20.73 -13.06
C ALA A 366 2.58 -20.18 -13.68
N PRO A 367 2.63 -19.71 -14.93
CA PRO A 367 3.84 -19.15 -15.52
C PRO A 367 4.36 -17.90 -14.77
N LEU A 368 3.47 -17.07 -14.21
CA LEU A 368 3.87 -15.96 -13.37
C LEU A 368 4.58 -16.48 -12.11
N ARG A 369 4.01 -17.46 -11.42
CA ARG A 369 4.62 -18.09 -10.24
C ARG A 369 5.98 -18.69 -10.57
N GLU A 370 6.08 -19.45 -11.65
CA GLU A 370 7.33 -20.07 -12.12
C GLU A 370 8.42 -19.03 -12.43
N ALA A 371 8.05 -17.88 -13.01
CA ALA A 371 8.99 -16.81 -13.27
C ALA A 371 9.56 -16.21 -11.98
N LEU A 372 8.70 -15.97 -10.98
CA LEU A 372 9.11 -15.42 -9.69
C LEU A 372 9.91 -16.44 -8.86
N ASP A 373 9.50 -17.71 -8.85
CA ASP A 373 10.22 -18.79 -8.18
C ASP A 373 11.61 -18.98 -8.78
N TRP A 374 11.73 -18.92 -10.12
CA TRP A 374 13.02 -18.96 -10.79
C TRP A 374 13.93 -17.80 -10.33
N LEU A 375 13.41 -16.58 -10.22
CA LEU A 375 14.20 -15.43 -9.76
C LEU A 375 14.67 -15.63 -8.32
N ARG A 376 13.76 -15.99 -7.40
CA ARG A 376 14.07 -16.28 -6.00
C ARG A 376 15.18 -17.33 -5.89
N ASP A 377 15.01 -18.46 -6.59
CA ASP A 377 15.91 -19.60 -6.51
C ASP A 377 17.28 -19.31 -7.17
N THR A 378 17.32 -18.40 -8.15
CA THR A 378 18.56 -17.91 -8.74
C THR A 378 19.35 -17.04 -7.77
N VAL A 379 18.71 -16.11 -7.07
CA VAL A 379 19.41 -15.15 -6.22
C VAL A 379 19.76 -15.69 -4.83
N THR A 380 19.07 -16.74 -4.36
CA THR A 380 19.27 -17.31 -3.02
C THR A 380 20.70 -17.80 -2.78
N PRO A 381 21.27 -18.73 -3.57
CA PRO A 381 22.63 -19.21 -3.36
C PRO A 381 23.70 -18.15 -3.62
N LEU A 382 23.42 -17.20 -4.51
CA LEU A 382 24.32 -16.08 -4.79
C LEU A 382 24.39 -15.13 -3.59
N SER A 383 23.28 -14.91 -2.88
CA SER A 383 23.24 -14.11 -1.65
C SER A 383 24.10 -14.70 -0.55
N GLU A 384 24.03 -16.02 -0.35
CA GLU A 384 24.87 -16.75 0.62
C GLU A 384 26.34 -16.61 0.31
N THR A 385 26.71 -16.70 -0.98
CA THR A 385 28.12 -16.55 -1.42
C THR A 385 28.62 -15.12 -1.27
N ALA A 386 27.85 -14.13 -1.67
CA ALA A 386 28.26 -12.73 -1.66
C ALA A 386 28.44 -12.16 -0.25
N THR A 387 27.78 -12.75 0.76
CA THR A 387 27.85 -12.28 2.16
C THR A 387 28.89 -12.99 3.00
N GLN A 388 29.60 -13.98 2.46
CA GLN A 388 30.68 -14.68 3.17
C GLN A 388 31.77 -13.69 3.63
N GLY A 389 32.03 -13.67 4.95
CA GLY A 389 32.98 -12.75 5.58
C GLY A 389 32.51 -11.30 5.70
N LEU A 390 31.30 -10.96 5.22
CA LEU A 390 30.67 -9.66 5.41
C LEU A 390 29.65 -9.73 6.57
N LEU A 391 28.78 -10.72 6.55
CA LEU A 391 27.77 -10.94 7.58
C LEU A 391 28.05 -12.20 8.39
N LYS A 392 27.67 -12.20 9.68
CA LYS A 392 27.70 -13.38 10.55
C LYS A 392 26.77 -14.48 10.04
N ASP A 393 25.54 -14.09 9.66
CA ASP A 393 24.50 -14.93 9.09
C ASP A 393 23.60 -14.06 8.22
N VAL A 394 23.47 -14.39 6.94
CA VAL A 394 22.69 -13.59 5.98
C VAL A 394 21.19 -13.65 6.25
N TRP A 395 20.70 -14.80 6.77
CA TRP A 395 19.28 -14.98 6.98
C TRP A 395 18.79 -14.35 8.27
N GLU A 396 19.58 -14.42 9.34
CA GLU A 396 19.31 -13.66 10.55
C GLU A 396 19.45 -12.15 10.32
N ALA A 397 20.41 -11.71 9.49
CA ALA A 397 20.49 -10.32 9.05
C ALA A 397 19.23 -9.89 8.28
N ARG A 398 18.74 -10.71 7.33
CA ARG A 398 17.47 -10.46 6.64
C ARG A 398 16.29 -10.37 7.62
N ASN A 399 16.21 -11.29 8.58
CA ASN A 399 15.15 -11.27 9.59
C ASN A 399 15.17 -9.99 10.43
N ALA A 400 16.37 -9.47 10.75
CA ALA A 400 16.56 -8.25 11.53
C ALA A 400 16.39 -6.95 10.70
N TYR A 401 16.50 -7.02 9.37
CA TYR A 401 16.48 -5.86 8.49
C TYR A 401 15.17 -5.06 8.56
N ILE A 402 14.10 -5.67 9.05
CA ILE A 402 12.83 -4.97 9.30
C ILE A 402 13.00 -3.73 10.19
N SER A 403 13.96 -3.72 11.09
CA SER A 403 14.25 -2.55 11.94
C SER A 403 14.76 -1.35 11.13
N VAL A 404 15.51 -1.59 10.06
CA VAL A 404 15.95 -0.56 9.11
C VAL A 404 14.77 -0.07 8.27
N VAL A 405 13.96 -1.01 7.76
CA VAL A 405 12.76 -0.69 6.95
C VAL A 405 11.79 0.21 7.72
N LEU A 406 11.49 -0.13 8.98
CA LEU A 406 10.57 0.63 9.83
C LEU A 406 11.12 2.02 10.21
N ALA A 407 12.44 2.17 10.27
CA ALA A 407 13.10 3.43 10.59
C ALA A 407 13.38 4.31 9.36
N ALA A 408 13.26 3.80 8.14
CA ALA A 408 13.77 4.42 6.92
C ALA A 408 13.31 5.88 6.68
N LYS A 409 12.09 6.21 7.13
CA LYS A 409 11.50 7.56 7.02
C LYS A 409 11.49 8.33 8.34
N SER A 410 12.12 7.80 9.37
CA SER A 410 12.22 8.45 10.69
C SER A 410 13.51 9.26 10.83
N ALA A 411 13.55 10.15 11.84
CA ALA A 411 14.77 10.86 12.20
C ALA A 411 15.92 9.93 12.64
N ASP A 412 15.64 8.67 12.96
CA ASP A 412 16.61 7.66 13.44
C ASP A 412 17.06 6.69 12.34
N ALA A 413 16.78 6.98 11.07
CA ALA A 413 17.12 6.07 9.95
C ALA A 413 18.62 5.68 9.95
N ALA A 414 19.51 6.66 10.05
CA ALA A 414 20.96 6.40 10.12
C ALA A 414 21.35 5.57 11.36
N GLY A 415 20.76 5.86 12.50
CA GLY A 415 20.99 5.08 13.75
C GLY A 415 20.52 3.63 13.62
N ALA A 416 19.42 3.37 12.91
CA ALA A 416 18.94 2.02 12.66
C ALA A 416 19.91 1.20 11.77
N ILE A 417 20.46 1.83 10.74
CA ILE A 417 21.50 1.21 9.88
C ILE A 417 22.75 0.89 10.70
N GLU A 418 23.22 1.81 11.54
CA GLU A 418 24.39 1.56 12.41
C GLU A 418 24.16 0.40 13.37
N ARG A 419 22.99 0.33 14.00
CA ARG A 419 22.63 -0.80 14.90
C ARG A 419 22.56 -2.13 14.14
N PHE A 420 22.02 -2.10 12.93
CA PHE A 420 21.96 -3.28 12.06
C PHE A 420 23.36 -3.83 11.76
N PHE A 421 24.28 -2.98 11.31
CA PHE A 421 25.67 -3.40 11.05
C PHE A 421 26.38 -3.84 12.33
N GLY A 422 26.30 -3.09 13.42
CA GLY A 422 26.91 -3.46 14.71
C GLY A 422 26.48 -4.84 15.22
N ALA A 423 25.26 -5.27 14.92
CA ALA A 423 24.74 -6.58 15.29
C ALA A 423 25.18 -7.69 14.33
N HIS A 424 25.17 -7.43 13.02
CA HIS A 424 25.21 -8.47 11.98
C HIS A 424 26.49 -8.52 11.15
N GLU A 425 27.31 -7.47 11.10
CA GLU A 425 28.59 -7.53 10.39
C GLU A 425 29.55 -8.54 11.03
N ALA A 426 30.27 -9.29 10.20
CA ALA A 426 31.27 -10.26 10.67
C ALA A 426 32.60 -9.57 11.06
N ARG A 427 32.87 -8.40 10.51
CA ARG A 427 34.03 -7.52 10.76
C ARG A 427 33.63 -6.09 10.36
N PRO A 428 34.39 -5.05 10.75
CA PRO A 428 34.16 -3.70 10.26
C PRO A 428 34.17 -3.66 8.73
N LEU A 429 33.13 -3.10 8.12
CA LEU A 429 32.93 -3.02 6.68
C LEU A 429 33.32 -1.63 6.15
N SER A 430 33.89 -1.58 4.96
CA SER A 430 34.07 -0.34 4.18
C SER A 430 32.71 0.20 3.71
N ALA A 431 32.65 1.47 3.32
CA ALA A 431 31.43 2.09 2.77
C ALA A 431 30.89 1.32 1.56
N ALA A 432 31.76 0.84 0.65
CA ALA A 432 31.34 0.04 -0.49
C ALA A 432 30.74 -1.33 -0.10
N GLU A 433 31.32 -1.99 0.91
CA GLU A 433 30.80 -3.26 1.43
C GLU A 433 29.48 -3.06 2.17
N ARG A 434 29.32 -1.96 2.91
CA ARG A 434 28.04 -1.59 3.54
C ARG A 434 26.95 -1.38 2.51
N SER A 435 27.22 -0.59 1.46
CA SER A 435 26.29 -0.37 0.35
C SER A 435 25.93 -1.69 -0.34
N LEU A 436 26.90 -2.60 -0.54
CA LEU A 436 26.64 -3.92 -1.11
C LEU A 436 25.68 -4.74 -0.23
N VAL A 437 25.90 -4.76 1.09
CA VAL A 437 25.01 -5.45 2.04
C VAL A 437 23.61 -4.84 2.04
N LEU A 438 23.48 -3.51 2.05
CA LEU A 438 22.17 -2.85 1.99
C LEU A 438 21.46 -3.15 0.68
N LYS A 439 22.15 -3.10 -0.47
CA LYS A 439 21.57 -3.52 -1.77
C LYS A 439 21.08 -4.96 -1.72
N LEU A 440 21.81 -5.85 -1.08
CA LEU A 440 21.44 -7.25 -0.92
C LEU A 440 20.18 -7.40 -0.03
N MET A 441 20.09 -6.67 1.08
CA MET A 441 18.91 -6.67 1.95
C MET A 441 17.68 -6.11 1.22
N GLU A 442 17.83 -5.04 0.44
CA GLU A 442 16.77 -4.49 -0.40
C GLU A 442 16.34 -5.47 -1.50
N MET A 443 17.28 -6.16 -2.13
CA MET A 443 16.95 -7.23 -3.09
C MET A 443 16.11 -8.32 -2.42
N GLN A 444 16.46 -8.75 -1.22
CA GLN A 444 15.70 -9.75 -0.46
C GLN A 444 14.33 -9.21 -0.04
N ARG A 445 14.21 -7.94 0.34
CA ARG A 445 12.92 -7.29 0.64
C ARG A 445 11.99 -7.31 -0.57
N HIS A 446 12.48 -6.94 -1.72
CA HIS A 446 11.69 -6.96 -2.96
C HIS A 446 11.35 -8.38 -3.41
N ALA A 447 12.25 -9.35 -3.17
CA ALA A 447 11.96 -10.77 -3.40
C ALA A 447 10.86 -11.32 -2.48
N GLN A 448 10.61 -10.72 -1.31
CA GLN A 448 9.44 -11.02 -0.49
C GLN A 448 8.18 -10.31 -1.01
N LEU A 449 8.27 -9.02 -1.36
CA LEU A 449 7.16 -8.21 -1.88
C LEU A 449 6.56 -8.77 -3.18
N MET A 450 7.37 -9.39 -4.05
CA MET A 450 6.88 -9.97 -5.31
C MET A 450 5.92 -11.16 -5.11
N TYR A 451 5.76 -11.67 -3.87
CA TYR A 451 4.82 -12.73 -3.53
C TYR A 451 3.55 -12.25 -2.83
N THR A 452 3.31 -10.95 -2.78
CA THR A 452 2.07 -10.39 -2.27
C THR A 452 0.86 -11.03 -2.95
N SER A 453 -0.09 -11.55 -2.16
CA SER A 453 -1.19 -12.40 -2.65
C SER A 453 -2.07 -11.75 -3.70
N CYS A 454 -2.28 -10.43 -3.62
CA CYS A 454 -3.11 -9.68 -4.57
C CYS A 454 -2.62 -9.77 -6.01
N GLY A 455 -1.34 -10.07 -6.24
CA GLY A 455 -0.80 -10.26 -7.58
C GLY A 455 -1.43 -11.40 -8.39
N TRP A 456 -2.10 -12.36 -7.72
CA TRP A 456 -2.81 -13.48 -8.35
C TRP A 456 -4.33 -13.44 -8.13
N PHE A 457 -4.82 -12.49 -7.34
CA PHE A 457 -6.22 -12.51 -6.89
C PHE A 457 -7.19 -12.17 -8.03
N PHE A 458 -6.87 -11.18 -8.86
CA PHE A 458 -7.71 -10.70 -9.94
C PHE A 458 -7.60 -11.56 -11.22
N ASP A 459 -8.31 -11.15 -12.29
CA ASP A 459 -8.60 -12.01 -13.43
C ASP A 459 -7.59 -11.93 -14.58
N ASP A 460 -6.66 -10.96 -14.57
CA ASP A 460 -5.71 -10.77 -15.66
C ASP A 460 -4.33 -10.33 -15.19
N ILE A 461 -3.30 -10.82 -15.86
CA ILE A 461 -1.90 -10.48 -15.54
C ILE A 461 -1.57 -9.00 -15.75
N SER A 462 -2.40 -8.25 -16.50
CA SER A 462 -2.24 -6.80 -16.70
C SER A 462 -2.89 -5.97 -15.60
N GLY A 463 -3.50 -6.60 -14.58
CA GLY A 463 -4.05 -5.91 -13.41
C GLY A 463 -2.98 -5.14 -12.63
N ILE A 464 -3.38 -4.02 -12.01
CA ILE A 464 -2.44 -3.13 -11.31
C ILE A 464 -1.66 -3.85 -10.20
N GLU A 465 -2.29 -4.78 -9.50
CA GLU A 465 -1.65 -5.57 -8.44
C GLU A 465 -0.64 -6.57 -8.99
N THR A 466 -0.92 -7.18 -10.14
CA THR A 466 0.02 -8.10 -10.80
C THR A 466 1.20 -7.33 -11.41
N VAL A 467 0.94 -6.14 -12.00
CA VAL A 467 1.99 -5.24 -12.48
C VAL A 467 2.89 -4.80 -11.32
N GLN A 468 2.32 -4.53 -10.14
CA GLN A 468 3.06 -4.15 -8.95
C GLN A 468 4.03 -5.24 -8.47
N ILE A 469 3.59 -6.51 -8.39
CA ILE A 469 4.50 -7.60 -8.00
C ILE A 469 5.58 -7.87 -9.05
N MET A 470 5.29 -7.67 -10.33
CA MET A 470 6.30 -7.71 -11.38
C MET A 470 7.30 -6.55 -11.28
N ALA A 471 6.88 -5.37 -10.80
CA ALA A 471 7.79 -4.25 -10.56
C ALA A 471 8.75 -4.54 -9.39
N TYR A 472 8.27 -5.20 -8.32
CA TYR A 472 9.14 -5.67 -7.25
C TYR A 472 10.15 -6.72 -7.75
N ALA A 473 9.71 -7.65 -8.60
CA ALA A 473 10.61 -8.62 -9.23
C ALA A 473 11.66 -7.93 -10.12
N ALA A 474 11.28 -6.90 -10.89
CA ALA A 474 12.20 -6.11 -11.71
C ALA A 474 13.25 -5.40 -10.85
N ARG A 475 12.86 -4.84 -9.70
CA ARG A 475 13.79 -4.21 -8.76
C ARG A 475 14.77 -5.24 -8.17
N ALA A 476 14.27 -6.40 -7.73
CA ALA A 476 15.11 -7.48 -7.23
C ALA A 476 16.11 -7.97 -8.29
N LEU A 477 15.66 -8.12 -9.54
CA LEU A 477 16.48 -8.52 -10.68
C LEU A 477 17.58 -7.49 -10.99
N ARG A 478 17.24 -6.20 -10.97
CA ARG A 478 18.20 -5.11 -11.17
C ARG A 478 19.29 -5.12 -10.10
N LEU A 479 18.88 -5.21 -8.84
CA LEU A 479 19.82 -5.28 -7.72
C LEU A 479 20.69 -6.54 -7.79
N ALA A 480 20.13 -7.70 -8.17
CA ALA A 480 20.90 -8.92 -8.36
C ALA A 480 21.98 -8.76 -9.42
N ALA A 481 21.65 -8.12 -10.55
CA ALA A 481 22.65 -7.85 -11.60
C ALA A 481 23.79 -6.96 -11.09
N GLU A 482 23.48 -5.93 -10.32
CA GLU A 482 24.47 -5.01 -9.74
C GLU A 482 25.34 -5.70 -8.69
N ILE A 483 24.73 -6.44 -7.74
CA ILE A 483 25.43 -7.10 -6.62
C ILE A 483 26.36 -8.21 -7.12
N PHE A 484 25.87 -9.04 -8.03
CA PHE A 484 26.59 -10.24 -8.48
C PHE A 484 27.39 -10.04 -9.76
N GLY A 485 27.42 -8.82 -10.32
CA GLY A 485 28.10 -8.53 -11.59
C GLY A 485 27.52 -9.31 -12.77
N LEU A 486 26.24 -9.66 -12.73
CA LEU A 486 25.57 -10.43 -13.76
C LEU A 486 25.12 -9.54 -14.93
N ASN A 487 25.01 -10.12 -16.11
CA ASN A 487 24.43 -9.40 -17.24
C ASN A 487 22.93 -9.17 -17.01
N CYS A 488 22.57 -7.93 -16.66
CA CYS A 488 21.19 -7.54 -16.38
C CYS A 488 20.25 -7.85 -17.55
N ALA A 489 20.67 -7.57 -18.78
CA ALA A 489 19.84 -7.82 -19.96
C ALA A 489 19.58 -9.33 -20.16
N GLN A 490 20.55 -10.18 -19.85
CA GLN A 490 20.38 -11.63 -19.93
C GLN A 490 19.43 -12.16 -18.86
N LEU A 491 19.54 -11.68 -17.61
CA LEU A 491 18.62 -12.05 -16.52
C LEU A 491 17.19 -11.60 -16.85
N GLU A 492 17.04 -10.36 -17.26
CA GLU A 492 15.76 -9.78 -17.64
C GLU A 492 15.13 -10.53 -18.83
N TRP A 493 15.93 -10.87 -19.83
CA TRP A 493 15.46 -11.67 -20.95
C TRP A 493 14.94 -13.04 -20.49
N GLN A 494 15.67 -13.75 -19.63
CA GLN A 494 15.27 -15.06 -19.08
C GLN A 494 13.98 -14.94 -18.26
N PHE A 495 13.80 -13.88 -17.48
CA PHE A 495 12.59 -13.61 -16.75
C PHE A 495 11.40 -13.35 -17.70
N MET A 496 11.60 -12.50 -18.69
CA MET A 496 10.55 -12.19 -19.68
C MET A 496 10.15 -13.40 -20.53
N GLU A 497 11.07 -14.30 -20.88
CA GLU A 497 10.74 -15.53 -21.62
C GLU A 497 9.76 -16.40 -20.84
N ARG A 498 9.89 -16.46 -19.51
CA ARG A 498 8.94 -17.16 -18.64
C ARG A 498 7.59 -16.43 -18.60
N LEU A 499 7.60 -15.12 -18.43
CA LEU A 499 6.38 -14.31 -18.42
C LEU A 499 5.60 -14.38 -19.75
N ARG A 500 6.25 -14.60 -20.89
CA ARG A 500 5.58 -14.78 -22.19
C ARG A 500 4.66 -16.01 -22.25
N GLN A 501 4.85 -16.98 -21.36
CA GLN A 501 3.96 -18.13 -21.23
C GLN A 501 2.63 -17.72 -20.57
N ALA A 502 2.61 -16.68 -19.77
CA ALA A 502 1.42 -16.13 -19.12
C ALA A 502 0.61 -15.30 -20.12
N LYS A 503 -0.40 -15.91 -20.75
CA LYS A 503 -1.24 -15.23 -21.75
C LYS A 503 -2.24 -14.33 -21.07
N CYS A 504 -2.41 -13.09 -21.60
CA CYS A 504 -3.43 -12.17 -21.11
C CYS A 504 -4.83 -12.61 -21.54
N ASN A 505 -5.80 -12.38 -20.67
CA ASN A 505 -7.23 -12.46 -21.02
C ASN A 505 -7.68 -11.20 -21.76
N SER A 506 -7.12 -10.04 -21.40
CA SER A 506 -7.39 -8.77 -22.06
C SER A 506 -6.81 -8.75 -23.48
N PRO A 507 -7.62 -8.40 -24.53
CA PRO A 507 -7.13 -8.32 -25.90
C PRO A 507 -6.13 -7.18 -26.14
N GLN A 508 -5.99 -6.28 -25.18
CA GLN A 508 -5.04 -5.15 -25.25
C GLN A 508 -3.58 -5.62 -25.19
N TRP A 509 -3.33 -6.75 -24.52
CA TRP A 509 -1.99 -7.26 -24.26
C TRP A 509 -1.87 -8.72 -24.75
N LYS A 510 -0.73 -9.05 -25.29
CA LYS A 510 -0.46 -10.40 -25.78
C LYS A 510 -0.18 -11.38 -24.65
N ASP A 511 0.72 -11.02 -23.76
CA ASP A 511 1.23 -11.86 -22.69
C ASP A 511 1.96 -11.05 -21.61
N GLY A 512 2.33 -11.72 -20.52
CA GLY A 512 3.02 -11.10 -19.40
C GLY A 512 4.37 -10.46 -19.75
N GLY A 513 5.06 -10.95 -20.77
CA GLY A 513 6.29 -10.31 -21.23
C GLY A 513 6.03 -8.97 -21.91
N GLU A 514 4.92 -8.81 -22.63
CA GLU A 514 4.52 -7.51 -23.16
C GLU A 514 4.05 -6.55 -22.05
N VAL A 515 3.27 -7.05 -21.10
CA VAL A 515 2.84 -6.28 -19.91
C VAL A 515 4.07 -5.79 -19.15
N TYR A 516 5.04 -6.66 -18.86
CA TYR A 516 6.29 -6.27 -18.20
C TYR A 516 7.01 -5.15 -18.93
N ARG A 517 7.23 -5.30 -20.24
CA ARG A 517 7.95 -4.32 -21.07
C ARG A 517 7.22 -2.95 -21.14
N LYS A 518 5.88 -2.95 -21.15
CA LYS A 518 5.07 -1.75 -21.37
C LYS A 518 4.64 -1.05 -20.08
N LEU A 519 4.42 -1.79 -19.00
CA LEU A 519 3.88 -1.26 -17.75
C LEU A 519 4.87 -1.29 -16.60
N VAL A 520 5.84 -2.22 -16.59
CA VAL A 520 6.84 -2.34 -15.51
C VAL A 520 8.12 -1.60 -15.86
N LYS A 521 8.70 -1.88 -17.03
CA LYS A 521 9.98 -1.31 -17.44
C LYS A 521 10.06 0.23 -17.41
N PRO A 522 9.00 0.97 -17.77
CA PRO A 522 9.00 2.43 -17.66
C PRO A 522 9.03 2.98 -16.22
N GLN A 523 8.79 2.16 -15.21
CA GLN A 523 8.85 2.56 -13.80
C GLN A 523 10.27 2.52 -13.23
N GLU A 524 11.22 1.90 -13.93
CA GLU A 524 12.61 1.82 -13.47
C GLU A 524 13.24 3.21 -13.39
N VAL A 525 13.97 3.45 -12.29
CA VAL A 525 14.69 4.69 -12.03
C VAL A 525 16.13 4.39 -11.64
N ASN A 526 17.07 5.11 -12.24
CA ASN A 526 18.48 5.14 -11.84
C ASN A 526 18.89 6.52 -11.29
N LEU A 527 20.10 6.66 -10.75
CA LEU A 527 20.54 7.93 -10.16
C LEU A 527 20.66 9.06 -11.20
N GLU A 528 20.98 8.76 -12.45
CA GLU A 528 20.98 9.76 -13.54
C GLU A 528 19.58 10.30 -13.81
N GLN A 529 18.56 9.44 -13.79
CA GLN A 529 17.14 9.86 -13.93
C GLN A 529 16.68 10.71 -12.74
N VAL A 530 17.16 10.42 -11.51
CA VAL A 530 16.94 11.30 -10.35
C VAL A 530 17.60 12.68 -10.59
N GLY A 531 18.81 12.68 -11.13
CA GLY A 531 19.50 13.91 -11.55
C GLY A 531 18.74 14.70 -12.62
N ALA A 532 18.19 14.02 -13.61
CA ALA A 532 17.37 14.63 -14.65
C ALA A 532 16.07 15.20 -14.09
N HIS A 533 15.43 14.49 -13.18
CA HIS A 533 14.24 14.97 -12.47
C HIS A 533 14.57 16.25 -11.67
N TYR A 534 15.67 16.24 -10.90
CA TYR A 534 16.14 17.42 -10.17
C TYR A 534 16.43 18.60 -11.11
N ALA A 535 17.14 18.35 -12.21
CA ALA A 535 17.50 19.38 -13.20
C ALA A 535 16.25 20.05 -13.80
N ILE A 536 15.31 19.25 -14.30
CA ILE A 536 14.07 19.74 -14.93
C ILE A 536 13.20 20.47 -13.91
N SER A 537 12.97 19.88 -12.75
CA SER A 537 12.10 20.48 -11.72
C SER A 537 12.69 21.76 -11.12
N SER A 538 14.04 21.90 -11.08
CA SER A 538 14.73 23.13 -10.63
C SER A 538 14.54 24.31 -11.56
N VAL A 539 14.12 24.10 -12.81
CA VAL A 539 13.75 25.18 -13.74
C VAL A 539 12.42 25.84 -13.32
N PHE A 540 11.52 25.06 -12.73
CA PHE A 540 10.17 25.51 -12.33
C PHE A 540 10.04 25.86 -10.85
N GLY A 541 10.96 25.39 -10.00
CA GLY A 541 11.00 25.63 -8.56
C GLY A 541 12.41 25.81 -8.04
N SER A 542 12.55 26.25 -6.78
CA SER A 542 13.85 26.32 -6.10
C SER A 542 13.98 25.20 -5.08
N TYR A 543 15.13 24.54 -5.05
CA TYR A 543 15.48 23.56 -4.02
C TYR A 543 16.51 24.16 -3.04
N PRO A 544 16.51 23.73 -1.78
CA PRO A 544 17.60 24.01 -0.85
C PRO A 544 18.92 23.36 -1.34
N GLU A 545 20.03 23.63 -0.69
CA GLU A 545 21.33 23.03 -1.02
C GLU A 545 21.31 21.50 -0.84
N ASP A 546 20.69 21.03 0.25
CA ASP A 546 20.40 19.63 0.51
C ASP A 546 18.88 19.43 0.37
N ALA A 547 18.47 18.69 -0.66
CA ALA A 547 17.06 18.41 -0.95
C ALA A 547 16.79 16.91 -0.87
N THR A 548 15.68 16.53 -0.24
CA THR A 548 15.19 15.15 -0.29
C THR A 548 14.19 15.02 -1.43
N LEU A 549 14.47 14.12 -2.36
CA LEU A 549 13.58 13.74 -3.46
C LEU A 549 13.24 12.26 -3.30
N PHE A 550 12.04 11.98 -2.82
CA PHE A 550 11.60 10.60 -2.54
C PHE A 550 12.56 9.88 -1.55
N CYS A 551 13.12 8.74 -1.94
CA CYS A 551 14.12 8.04 -1.15
C CYS A 551 15.58 8.43 -1.48
N TYR A 552 15.80 9.60 -2.10
CA TYR A 552 17.13 10.11 -2.45
C TYR A 552 17.41 11.44 -1.76
N ASN A 553 18.64 11.64 -1.34
CA ASN A 553 19.19 12.94 -0.95
C ASN A 553 19.96 13.53 -2.12
N VAL A 554 19.66 14.76 -2.51
CA VAL A 554 20.34 15.48 -3.60
C VAL A 554 21.02 16.71 -3.01
N ARG A 555 22.35 16.64 -2.88
CA ARG A 555 23.18 17.76 -2.44
C ARG A 555 23.73 18.53 -3.64
N ARG A 556 23.38 19.78 -3.72
CA ARG A 556 23.86 20.70 -4.76
C ARG A 556 25.34 21.03 -4.52
N LEU A 557 26.19 20.74 -5.49
CA LEU A 557 27.63 21.04 -5.47
C LEU A 557 27.94 22.35 -6.20
N ASP A 558 27.24 22.59 -7.30
CA ASP A 558 27.34 23.78 -8.13
C ASP A 558 26.02 24.01 -8.86
N TYR A 559 25.61 25.27 -9.03
CA TYR A 559 24.33 25.57 -9.67
C TYR A 559 24.28 26.99 -10.21
N GLN A 560 23.85 27.12 -11.45
CA GLN A 560 23.55 28.38 -12.09
C GLN A 560 22.14 28.33 -12.71
N ASN A 561 21.35 29.39 -12.50
CA ASN A 561 20.05 29.57 -13.14
C ASN A 561 20.07 30.89 -13.92
N VAL A 562 19.89 30.81 -15.24
CA VAL A 562 19.90 31.96 -16.14
C VAL A 562 18.55 32.10 -16.81
N LYS A 563 18.01 33.33 -16.84
CA LYS A 563 16.74 33.67 -17.48
C LYS A 563 16.95 34.68 -18.60
N SER A 564 16.28 34.47 -19.74
CA SER A 564 16.18 35.44 -20.84
C SER A 564 14.82 35.32 -21.52
N GLY A 565 13.95 36.31 -21.30
CA GLY A 565 12.55 36.26 -21.75
C GLY A 565 11.81 35.05 -21.13
N ARG A 566 11.24 34.20 -21.97
CA ARG A 566 10.58 32.94 -21.56
C ARG A 566 11.55 31.79 -21.33
N ALA A 567 12.79 31.90 -21.82
CA ALA A 567 13.78 30.85 -21.70
C ALA A 567 14.41 30.84 -20.28
N ARG A 568 14.62 29.63 -19.76
CA ARG A 568 15.32 29.40 -18.47
C ARG A 568 16.30 28.25 -18.64
N LEU A 569 17.51 28.43 -18.14
CA LEU A 569 18.54 27.40 -18.09
C LEU A 569 18.91 27.14 -16.63
N ALA A 570 18.81 25.89 -16.19
CA ALA A 570 19.41 25.38 -14.97
C ALA A 570 20.60 24.49 -15.34
N ILE A 571 21.79 24.82 -14.90
CA ILE A 571 23.02 24.07 -15.19
C ILE A 571 23.85 23.96 -13.91
N GLY A 572 24.42 22.79 -13.64
CA GLY A 572 25.16 22.59 -12.41
C GLY A 572 25.57 21.14 -12.17
N ARG A 573 26.01 20.87 -10.93
CA ARG A 573 26.38 19.54 -10.46
C ARG A 573 25.70 19.25 -9.12
N CYS A 574 25.34 18.02 -8.92
CA CYS A 574 24.82 17.54 -7.64
C CYS A 574 25.36 16.15 -7.30
N ARG A 575 25.38 15.87 -6.00
CA ARG A 575 25.62 14.54 -5.46
C ARG A 575 24.29 13.93 -5.05
N ILE A 576 24.01 12.74 -5.57
CA ILE A 576 22.78 12.00 -5.31
C ILE A 576 23.13 10.78 -4.46
N THR A 577 22.49 10.64 -3.33
CA THR A 577 22.67 9.51 -2.41
C THR A 577 21.34 8.80 -2.20
N SER A 578 21.31 7.49 -2.39
CA SER A 578 20.17 6.65 -2.02
C SER A 578 20.13 6.52 -0.49
N ASN A 579 19.01 6.87 0.11
CA ASN A 579 18.80 6.73 1.56
C ASN A 579 18.64 5.26 2.00
N LEU A 580 18.38 4.35 1.04
CA LEU A 580 18.19 2.93 1.30
C LEU A 580 19.49 2.12 1.22
N THR A 581 20.32 2.46 0.23
CA THR A 581 21.51 1.66 -0.09
C THR A 581 22.84 2.38 0.16
N GLU A 582 22.79 3.63 0.60
CA GLU A 582 23.95 4.53 0.75
C GLU A 582 24.79 4.67 -0.53
N GLU A 583 24.27 4.22 -1.68
CA GLU A 583 24.91 4.42 -2.98
C GLU A 583 24.91 5.90 -3.34
N THR A 584 26.06 6.38 -3.82
CA THR A 584 26.24 7.80 -4.11
C THR A 584 26.85 7.99 -5.50
N GLU A 585 26.30 8.93 -6.28
CA GLU A 585 26.87 9.38 -7.56
C GLU A 585 26.90 10.90 -7.62
N GLU A 586 27.94 11.43 -8.28
CA GLU A 586 27.97 12.82 -8.70
C GLU A 586 27.60 12.94 -10.16
N VAL A 587 26.69 13.85 -10.47
CA VAL A 587 26.24 14.10 -11.83
C VAL A 587 26.36 15.57 -12.20
N SER A 588 26.75 15.83 -13.46
CA SER A 588 26.62 17.12 -14.13
C SER A 588 25.30 17.16 -14.88
N PHE A 589 24.61 18.28 -14.89
CA PHE A 589 23.33 18.43 -15.57
C PHE A 589 23.17 19.78 -16.25
N ALA A 590 22.35 19.82 -17.29
CA ALA A 590 21.82 21.03 -17.90
C ALA A 590 20.35 20.80 -18.28
N ALA A 591 19.46 21.72 -17.88
CA ALA A 591 18.04 21.70 -18.25
C ALA A 591 17.65 23.06 -18.83
N LEU A 592 17.13 23.05 -20.06
CA LEU A 592 16.70 24.25 -20.79
C LEU A 592 15.20 24.20 -21.06
N HIS A 593 14.49 25.22 -20.61
CA HIS A 593 13.08 25.47 -20.89
C HIS A 593 12.96 26.62 -21.89
N PHE A 594 12.26 26.41 -22.98
CA PHE A 594 12.07 27.39 -24.06
C PHE A 594 10.78 28.19 -23.94
N GLY A 595 9.90 27.80 -23.03
CA GLY A 595 8.52 28.23 -22.90
C GLY A 595 7.54 27.08 -23.15
N ASP A 596 6.31 27.22 -22.66
CA ASP A 596 5.25 26.21 -22.70
C ASP A 596 5.74 24.85 -22.18
N HIS A 597 5.50 23.77 -22.92
CA HIS A 597 5.90 22.42 -22.56
C HIS A 597 7.30 22.02 -23.09
N ASN A 598 8.02 22.95 -23.73
CA ASN A 598 9.30 22.65 -24.37
C ASN A 598 10.45 22.69 -23.36
N VAL A 599 10.78 21.54 -22.82
CA VAL A 599 11.89 21.32 -21.89
C VAL A 599 12.80 20.23 -22.44
N THR A 600 14.10 20.47 -22.42
CA THR A 600 15.13 19.46 -22.66
C THR A 600 16.13 19.47 -21.52
N ALA A 601 16.61 18.31 -21.10
CA ALA A 601 17.67 18.20 -20.11
C ALA A 601 18.63 17.07 -20.48
N ALA A 602 19.87 17.22 -20.07
CA ALA A 602 20.92 16.22 -20.21
C ALA A 602 21.62 16.06 -18.86
N VAL A 603 22.02 14.82 -18.56
CA VAL A 603 22.70 14.45 -17.33
C VAL A 603 23.75 13.41 -17.65
N GLU A 604 24.91 13.53 -17.01
CA GLU A 604 26.02 12.59 -17.11
C GLU A 604 26.75 12.46 -15.78
N ARG A 605 27.34 11.31 -15.50
CA ARG A 605 28.21 11.13 -14.33
C ARG A 605 29.39 12.06 -14.40
N SER A 606 29.63 12.82 -13.33
CA SER A 606 30.77 13.71 -13.23
C SER A 606 32.05 12.93 -12.92
N THR A 607 33.06 13.06 -13.75
CA THR A 607 34.40 12.59 -13.41
C THR A 607 35.33 13.78 -13.13
N PRO A 608 36.42 13.62 -12.35
CA PRO A 608 37.38 14.70 -12.09
C PRO A 608 37.97 15.29 -13.36
N GLN A 609 38.05 14.51 -14.44
CA GLN A 609 38.61 14.94 -15.73
C GLN A 609 37.65 15.91 -16.46
N ASP A 610 36.36 15.79 -16.24
CA ASP A 610 35.34 16.56 -16.97
C ASP A 610 35.07 17.93 -16.34
N LEU A 611 35.54 18.17 -15.11
CA LEU A 611 35.20 19.38 -14.35
C LEU A 611 35.55 20.70 -15.05
N ALA A 612 36.74 20.77 -15.68
CA ALA A 612 37.17 21.95 -16.39
C ALA A 612 36.37 22.21 -17.69
N ALA A 613 36.05 21.12 -18.41
CA ALA A 613 35.23 21.20 -19.62
C ALA A 613 33.77 21.56 -19.28
N PHE A 614 33.25 21.07 -18.14
CA PHE A 614 31.93 21.41 -17.67
C PHE A 614 31.81 22.90 -17.23
N GLU A 615 32.86 23.45 -16.60
CA GLU A 615 32.86 24.85 -16.21
C GLU A 615 32.90 25.77 -17.47
N ASP A 616 33.66 25.41 -18.49
CA ASP A 616 33.64 26.12 -19.79
C ASP A 616 32.27 26.04 -20.46
N LEU A 617 31.62 24.85 -20.45
CA LEU A 617 30.25 24.66 -20.93
C LEU A 617 29.29 25.60 -20.22
N LYS A 618 29.32 25.62 -18.88
CA LYS A 618 28.44 26.45 -18.04
C LYS A 618 28.57 27.93 -18.40
N GLN A 619 29.78 28.43 -18.56
CA GLN A 619 30.02 29.83 -18.94
C GLN A 619 29.49 30.14 -20.34
N LYS A 620 29.77 29.28 -21.35
CA LYS A 620 29.29 29.45 -22.72
C LYS A 620 27.76 29.39 -22.81
N CYS A 621 27.13 28.42 -22.14
CA CYS A 621 25.67 28.31 -22.11
C CYS A 621 25.04 29.53 -21.45
N GLY A 622 25.57 30.01 -20.32
CA GLY A 622 25.08 31.20 -19.65
C GLY A 622 25.15 32.46 -20.55
N ALA A 623 26.27 32.65 -21.24
CA ALA A 623 26.44 33.74 -22.20
C ALA A 623 25.46 33.63 -23.38
N ALA A 624 25.27 32.43 -23.95
CA ALA A 624 24.38 32.22 -25.08
C ALA A 624 22.90 32.45 -24.69
N VAL A 625 22.46 32.02 -23.49
CA VAL A 625 21.11 32.31 -22.98
C VAL A 625 20.90 33.80 -22.81
N THR A 626 21.86 34.52 -22.24
CA THR A 626 21.78 35.98 -22.06
C THR A 626 21.63 36.71 -23.38
N GLN A 627 22.26 36.20 -24.44
CA GLN A 627 22.14 36.71 -25.81
C GLN A 627 20.90 36.21 -26.57
N ALA A 628 20.03 35.43 -25.91
CA ALA A 628 18.87 34.77 -26.51
C ALA A 628 19.24 33.82 -27.71
N ASN A 629 20.47 33.33 -27.76
CA ASN A 629 20.95 32.39 -28.76
C ASN A 629 20.70 30.93 -28.31
N LEU A 630 19.41 30.55 -28.26
CA LEU A 630 18.99 29.23 -27.80
C LEU A 630 19.46 28.05 -28.65
N PRO A 631 19.56 28.17 -30.00
CA PRO A 631 20.17 27.10 -30.83
C PRO A 631 21.60 26.76 -30.41
N GLU A 632 22.40 27.77 -30.05
CA GLU A 632 23.78 27.56 -29.58
C GLU A 632 23.80 26.85 -28.22
N VAL A 633 22.87 27.18 -27.31
CA VAL A 633 22.72 26.46 -26.01
C VAL A 633 22.45 24.99 -26.22
N VAL A 634 21.51 24.64 -27.10
CA VAL A 634 21.20 23.23 -27.42
C VAL A 634 22.43 22.51 -28.00
N ARG A 635 23.13 23.16 -28.99
CA ARG A 635 24.32 22.59 -29.61
C ARG A 635 25.45 22.33 -28.60
N LEU A 636 25.65 23.26 -27.65
CA LEU A 636 26.67 23.12 -26.61
C LEU A 636 26.31 21.97 -25.64
N ILE A 637 25.05 21.87 -25.22
CA ILE A 637 24.58 20.77 -24.38
C ILE A 637 24.73 19.42 -25.09
N ASP A 638 24.24 19.31 -26.32
CA ASP A 638 24.35 18.06 -27.09
C ASP A 638 25.81 17.65 -27.35
N SER A 639 26.70 18.61 -27.59
CA SER A 639 28.13 18.34 -27.81
C SER A 639 28.84 17.81 -26.56
N PHE A 640 28.42 18.24 -25.37
CA PHE A 640 29.02 17.80 -24.10
C PHE A 640 28.44 16.48 -23.62
N PHE A 641 27.10 16.35 -23.60
CA PHE A 641 26.40 15.21 -23.00
C PHE A 641 26.09 14.05 -23.97
N GLY A 642 26.42 14.18 -25.24
CA GLY A 642 26.31 13.06 -26.20
C GLY A 642 24.91 12.67 -26.65
N GLY A 643 23.90 13.47 -26.38
CA GLY A 643 22.61 13.39 -27.08
C GLY A 643 21.58 12.37 -26.56
N SER A 644 21.36 12.24 -25.25
CA SER A 644 20.21 11.50 -24.70
C SER A 644 19.34 12.45 -23.89
N PRO A 645 18.54 13.31 -24.54
CA PRO A 645 17.80 14.34 -23.84
C PRO A 645 16.65 13.76 -23.01
N TYR A 646 16.62 14.14 -21.74
CA TYR A 646 15.44 14.00 -20.89
C TYR A 646 14.45 15.13 -21.19
N SER A 647 13.17 14.89 -20.96
CA SER A 647 12.10 15.84 -21.21
C SER A 647 11.10 15.87 -20.05
N LEU A 648 10.01 16.61 -20.17
CA LEU A 648 8.91 16.55 -19.19
C LEU A 648 8.37 15.12 -19.02
N ALA A 649 8.43 14.29 -20.05
CA ALA A 649 8.03 12.88 -19.96
C ALA A 649 8.96 12.03 -19.08
N SER A 650 10.16 12.52 -18.79
CA SER A 650 11.13 11.85 -17.90
C SER A 650 10.97 12.21 -16.43
N LEU A 651 10.05 13.12 -16.10
CA LEU A 651 9.69 13.45 -14.72
C LEU A 651 8.89 12.33 -14.09
N PHE A 652 9.06 12.16 -12.80
CA PHE A 652 8.20 11.28 -12.02
C PHE A 652 6.76 11.80 -12.03
N LYS A 653 5.80 10.89 -12.01
CA LYS A 653 4.41 11.13 -12.41
C LYS A 653 3.74 12.30 -11.70
N ASP A 654 3.92 12.43 -10.40
CA ASP A 654 3.28 13.49 -9.61
C ASP A 654 3.88 14.87 -9.89
N ASP A 655 5.20 14.97 -9.96
CA ASP A 655 5.87 16.20 -10.34
C ASP A 655 5.63 16.58 -11.81
N GLN A 656 5.55 15.59 -12.71
CA GLN A 656 5.15 15.83 -14.09
C GLN A 656 3.76 16.51 -14.15
N ARG A 657 2.78 15.98 -13.42
CA ARG A 657 1.44 16.58 -13.35
C ARG A 657 1.44 17.96 -12.72
N ARG A 658 2.20 18.13 -11.63
CA ARG A 658 2.35 19.42 -10.97
C ARG A 658 2.95 20.47 -11.90
N ILE A 659 4.03 20.15 -12.60
CA ILE A 659 4.70 21.07 -13.53
C ILE A 659 3.82 21.35 -14.75
N LEU A 660 3.18 20.33 -15.34
CA LEU A 660 2.22 20.53 -16.43
C LEU A 660 1.05 21.45 -16.02
N ARG A 661 0.57 21.32 -14.78
CA ARG A 661 -0.45 22.24 -14.24
C ARG A 661 0.05 23.68 -14.11
N VAL A 662 1.31 23.87 -13.69
CA VAL A 662 1.93 25.21 -13.63
C VAL A 662 2.02 25.82 -15.03
N ILE A 663 2.49 25.05 -16.00
CA ILE A 663 2.57 25.50 -17.41
C ILE A 663 1.18 25.82 -17.96
N LEU A 664 0.22 24.93 -17.77
CA LEU A 664 -1.16 25.12 -18.25
C LEU A 664 -1.81 26.35 -17.62
N ASN A 665 -1.64 26.56 -16.31
CA ASN A 665 -2.19 27.75 -15.64
C ASN A 665 -1.58 29.02 -16.18
N ALA A 666 -0.27 29.06 -16.46
CA ALA A 666 0.39 30.20 -17.06
C ALA A 666 -0.18 30.51 -18.46
N THR A 667 -0.35 29.47 -19.30
CA THR A 667 -0.95 29.61 -20.63
C THR A 667 -2.42 30.07 -20.56
N LEU A 668 -3.19 29.49 -19.64
CA LEU A 668 -4.60 29.89 -19.44
C LEU A 668 -4.72 31.32 -18.95
N SER A 669 -3.80 31.81 -18.10
CA SER A 669 -3.77 33.21 -17.67
C SER A 669 -3.51 34.16 -18.85
N GLU A 670 -2.59 33.83 -19.74
CA GLU A 670 -2.33 34.63 -20.95
C GLU A 670 -3.56 34.67 -21.89
N VAL A 671 -4.24 33.54 -22.04
CA VAL A 671 -5.50 33.45 -22.82
C VAL A 671 -6.59 34.25 -22.15
N GLU A 672 -6.74 34.15 -20.81
CA GLU A 672 -7.71 34.92 -20.03
C GLU A 672 -7.48 36.44 -20.21
N GLU A 673 -6.24 36.90 -20.07
CA GLU A 673 -5.89 38.31 -20.30
C GLU A 673 -6.26 38.79 -21.70
N SER A 674 -6.00 37.94 -22.71
CA SER A 674 -6.37 38.25 -24.11
C SER A 674 -7.88 38.35 -24.29
N LEU A 675 -8.63 37.43 -23.68
CA LEU A 675 -10.10 37.44 -23.76
C LEU A 675 -10.72 38.61 -22.98
N VAL A 676 -10.16 38.96 -21.84
CA VAL A 676 -10.52 40.15 -21.04
C VAL A 676 -10.36 41.41 -21.90
N LYS A 677 -9.21 41.55 -22.56
CA LYS A 677 -8.97 42.70 -23.46
C LYS A 677 -9.96 42.78 -24.63
N ILE A 678 -10.24 41.65 -25.28
CA ILE A 678 -11.26 41.59 -26.36
C ILE A 678 -12.65 42.01 -25.83
N TYR A 679 -13.02 41.56 -24.62
CA TYR A 679 -14.28 41.96 -24.03
C TYR A 679 -14.31 43.47 -23.73
N GLU A 680 -13.27 44.03 -23.08
CA GLU A 680 -13.20 45.47 -22.76
C GLU A 680 -13.27 46.32 -24.01
N GLU A 681 -12.61 45.97 -25.11
CA GLU A 681 -12.62 46.68 -26.39
C GLU A 681 -14.00 46.63 -27.06
N HIS A 682 -14.80 45.61 -26.86
CA HIS A 682 -16.07 45.37 -27.55
C HIS A 682 -17.31 45.38 -26.63
N ALA A 683 -17.20 45.68 -25.34
CA ALA A 683 -18.28 45.67 -24.37
C ALA A 683 -19.47 46.58 -24.80
N SER A 684 -19.18 47.78 -25.30
CA SER A 684 -20.21 48.70 -25.77
C SER A 684 -21.02 48.17 -26.95
N LEU A 685 -20.38 47.41 -27.87
CA LEU A 685 -21.05 46.77 -28.97
C LEU A 685 -21.95 45.63 -28.47
N LEU A 686 -21.46 44.81 -27.53
CA LEU A 686 -22.25 43.74 -26.92
C LEU A 686 -23.50 44.29 -26.22
N HIS A 687 -23.38 45.36 -25.46
CA HIS A 687 -24.48 46.04 -24.79
C HIS A 687 -25.51 46.59 -25.84
N PHE A 688 -25.04 47.17 -26.93
CA PHE A 688 -25.90 47.64 -27.99
C PHE A 688 -26.68 46.51 -28.68
N LEU A 689 -26.00 45.40 -29.02
CA LEU A 689 -26.62 44.19 -29.60
C LEU A 689 -27.68 43.60 -28.65
N ASN A 690 -27.36 43.52 -27.37
CA ASN A 690 -28.29 43.06 -26.35
C ASN A 690 -29.54 43.97 -26.23
N ALA A 691 -29.33 45.27 -26.14
CA ALA A 691 -30.44 46.26 -26.07
C ALA A 691 -31.33 46.26 -27.33
N SER A 692 -30.75 45.92 -28.47
CA SER A 692 -31.45 45.86 -29.75
C SER A 692 -32.08 44.48 -30.03
N GLY A 693 -31.93 43.48 -29.16
CA GLY A 693 -32.44 42.13 -29.36
C GLY A 693 -31.76 41.37 -30.53
N LEU A 694 -30.57 41.78 -30.93
CA LEU A 694 -29.81 41.17 -32.01
C LEU A 694 -28.96 40.01 -31.51
N PRO A 695 -28.71 38.97 -32.32
CA PRO A 695 -27.89 37.84 -31.91
C PRO A 695 -26.45 38.29 -31.69
N LYS A 696 -25.88 37.86 -30.56
CA LYS A 696 -24.48 38.15 -30.18
C LYS A 696 -23.52 37.18 -30.91
N PRO A 697 -22.41 37.68 -31.46
CA PRO A 697 -21.37 36.79 -32.01
C PRO A 697 -20.81 35.85 -30.95
N PRO A 698 -20.71 34.51 -31.20
CA PRO A 698 -20.25 33.53 -30.22
C PRO A 698 -18.87 33.86 -29.64
N ALA A 699 -17.94 34.41 -30.44
CA ALA A 699 -16.60 34.79 -30.00
C ALA A 699 -16.63 35.89 -28.93
N LEU A 700 -17.51 36.90 -29.09
CA LEU A 700 -17.64 37.98 -28.11
C LEU A 700 -18.37 37.53 -26.84
N THR A 701 -19.37 36.65 -26.97
CA THR A 701 -20.04 36.05 -25.81
C THR A 701 -19.07 35.20 -24.98
N MET A 702 -18.21 34.41 -25.66
CA MET A 702 -17.17 33.63 -24.97
C MET A 702 -16.18 34.56 -24.24
N ALA A 703 -15.71 35.63 -24.88
CA ALA A 703 -14.82 36.59 -24.26
C ALA A 703 -15.46 37.27 -23.03
N ALA A 704 -16.75 37.65 -23.13
CA ALA A 704 -17.52 38.21 -22.02
C ALA A 704 -17.63 37.23 -20.85
N GLY A 705 -17.96 35.95 -21.13
CA GLY A 705 -18.05 34.90 -20.11
C GLY A 705 -16.74 34.71 -19.35
N PHE A 706 -15.61 34.65 -20.05
CA PHE A 706 -14.28 34.52 -19.42
C PHE A 706 -13.94 35.80 -18.62
N ALA A 707 -14.13 36.99 -19.16
CA ALA A 707 -13.80 38.24 -18.49
C ALA A 707 -14.62 38.44 -17.20
N ILE A 708 -15.90 38.16 -17.23
CA ILE A 708 -16.83 38.28 -16.10
C ILE A 708 -16.46 37.25 -15.03
N ASN A 709 -16.20 35.99 -15.39
CA ASN A 709 -15.79 34.96 -14.45
C ASN A 709 -14.44 35.29 -13.78
N ALA A 710 -13.46 35.79 -14.55
CA ALA A 710 -12.17 36.25 -14.02
C ALA A 710 -12.34 37.42 -13.04
N GLY A 711 -13.19 38.39 -13.41
CA GLY A 711 -13.54 39.53 -12.55
C GLY A 711 -14.22 39.08 -11.27
N LEU A 712 -15.18 38.16 -11.32
CA LEU A 712 -15.87 37.60 -10.15
C LEU A 712 -14.89 36.88 -9.21
N ARG A 713 -14.02 36.03 -9.76
CA ARG A 713 -13.02 35.33 -8.96
C ARG A 713 -12.14 36.31 -8.20
N ARG A 714 -11.54 37.32 -8.87
CA ARG A 714 -10.73 38.36 -8.24
C ARG A 714 -11.50 39.11 -7.18
N ALA A 715 -12.73 39.54 -7.46
CA ALA A 715 -13.55 40.29 -6.50
C ALA A 715 -13.96 39.49 -5.26
N LEU A 716 -13.97 38.15 -5.35
CA LEU A 716 -14.22 37.23 -4.22
C LEU A 716 -12.95 36.90 -3.45
N GLU A 717 -11.78 37.00 -4.07
CA GLU A 717 -10.46 36.79 -3.46
C GLU A 717 -9.94 38.04 -2.77
N ASP A 718 -10.45 39.25 -3.05
CA ASP A 718 -10.08 40.50 -2.40
C ASP A 718 -10.53 40.49 -0.92
N GLU A 719 -9.65 40.95 0.00
CA GLU A 719 -9.96 41.16 1.41
C GLU A 719 -9.87 42.66 1.78
N PRO A 720 -10.98 43.34 2.14
CA PRO A 720 -12.36 42.81 2.25
C PRO A 720 -13.07 42.69 0.90
N ILE A 721 -14.00 41.70 0.80
CA ILE A 721 -14.78 41.44 -0.43
C ILE A 721 -15.58 42.70 -0.80
N ASP A 722 -15.40 43.20 -2.04
CA ASP A 722 -16.21 44.30 -2.61
C ASP A 722 -17.55 43.75 -3.15
N LEU A 723 -18.56 43.74 -2.29
CA LEU A 723 -19.93 43.30 -2.62
C LEU A 723 -20.57 44.11 -3.73
N SER A 724 -20.19 45.39 -3.91
CA SER A 724 -20.70 46.24 -4.98
C SER A 724 -20.20 45.76 -6.33
N ARG A 725 -18.90 45.50 -6.42
CA ARG A 725 -18.25 44.95 -7.61
C ARG A 725 -18.79 43.55 -7.97
N VAL A 726 -18.98 42.67 -6.98
CA VAL A 726 -19.57 41.32 -7.19
C VAL A 726 -20.97 41.44 -7.76
N ARG A 727 -21.84 42.31 -7.22
CA ARG A 727 -23.20 42.53 -7.72
C ARG A 727 -23.21 43.07 -9.17
N SER A 728 -22.31 44.00 -9.46
CA SER A 728 -22.16 44.56 -10.82
C SER A 728 -21.76 43.47 -11.82
N LEU A 729 -20.79 42.60 -11.50
CA LEU A 729 -20.34 41.49 -12.34
C LEU A 729 -21.41 40.42 -12.53
N ILE A 730 -22.21 40.12 -11.51
CA ILE A 730 -23.37 39.23 -11.63
C ILE A 730 -24.44 39.81 -12.57
N SER A 731 -24.65 41.11 -12.52
CA SER A 731 -25.56 41.77 -13.44
C SER A 731 -25.08 41.71 -14.90
N LEU A 732 -23.76 41.95 -15.09
CA LEU A 732 -23.14 41.78 -16.42
C LEU A 732 -23.21 40.34 -16.92
N ALA A 733 -23.06 39.34 -16.08
CA ALA A 733 -23.21 37.94 -16.46
C ALA A 733 -24.61 37.61 -16.97
N LYS A 734 -25.63 38.26 -16.43
CA LYS A 734 -27.02 38.09 -16.88
C LYS A 734 -27.32 38.81 -18.23
N SER A 735 -26.58 39.87 -18.52
CA SER A 735 -26.77 40.65 -19.75
C SER A 735 -25.91 40.17 -20.91
N ASP A 736 -24.64 39.90 -20.65
CA ASP A 736 -23.61 39.71 -21.68
C ASP A 736 -23.14 38.26 -21.81
N GLY A 737 -23.29 37.46 -20.75
CA GLY A 737 -22.80 36.08 -20.65
C GLY A 737 -23.71 34.99 -21.22
#